data_71af070044231ed3bc41f77a76f4b273
#
_entry.id   71af070044231ed3bc41f77a76f4b273
#
_cell.length_a   1.000
_cell.length_b   1.000
_cell.length_c   1.000
_cell.angle_alpha   90.00
_cell.angle_beta   90.00
_cell.angle_gamma   90.00
#
_symmetry.space_group_name_H-M   'P 1'
#
loop_
_entity.id
_entity.type
_entity.pdbx_description
1 polymer ?
#
loop_
_entity_poly.entity_id
_entity_poly.type
_entity_poly.pdbx_seq_one_letter_code
_entity_poly.pdbx_strand_id
1 'polypeptide(L)'
;MINIVFKRVIHIVYVIIGLGLFILVIFGDPNNKTNSVFVGSSKVDVTPKFPVVLAGYGGRTQEFEGIDTKLWARCLVIGKDNPAVLVVIDNCGITSKIRNDLAERIKKFGISESNLVISATHTHNAPSLRGYAPILWAGRTSPNQEDRIDKYTSFLIDQMESLVVKALENREPMKLSWGRGEVQFGGNRRIIRDGKWAGFGFQRNGPVDHSLPVMVATDLKGETRVIWSNYACHCTTIGGRNHINGDWAGYANELIEKNNKSAISLLTIGCGADVGPQPSGGSKDAIKHGSAISKEVNKVISDDMTPLPGVTETAVKELQLPLQKPKDRKNWQSQLKVGGFHTELAKSMLKKIDEEGSISSEVKYPIHTWKFGQELAVVFLAGEVVVDYAVRFNKEFDWKRLWISAWANDMPGYIPSRRILDEGGYEAEFSQVYYDLPGPYLPEVEDIVTSGVRALLGKEYMAKQNQQAPTFHKFPSMEPATFKKISDWFKSFADSDRTKANELRELVNLARSGCDSIEREDGEITDWYNFSGDFDERVFIRQTKKGASLSCKSGFSDNGRSEVYSFTGGVGWISEPMSDGFLMTINNRHQIKFDVAKEYSSWESEDKLVKLFYLPTWTSEQDSGGFFFIRFMEPSIIKDKTLRVRVYSNTAGSKRWFALDLKQDFDQRIKLLREAMN
;
A
#
# COMPACT_ATOMS: atom_id res chain seq x y z
N MET A 1 19.29 -56.91 -33.71
CA MET A 1 17.86 -56.71 -33.97
C MET A 1 17.37 -55.69 -32.97
N ILE A 2 17.26 -54.50 -33.35
CA ILE A 2 16.41 -53.41 -32.87
C ILE A 2 16.97 -52.14 -33.49
N ASN A 3 16.22 -51.62 -34.46
CA ASN A 3 16.51 -50.37 -35.15
C ASN A 3 16.25 -49.17 -34.21
N ILE A 4 17.29 -48.39 -33.94
CA ILE A 4 17.14 -47.04 -33.43
C ILE A 4 17.39 -46.09 -34.59
N VAL A 5 16.31 -45.52 -35.12
CA VAL A 5 16.36 -44.52 -36.17
C VAL A 5 16.70 -43.18 -35.54
N PHE A 6 17.97 -42.77 -35.63
CA PHE A 6 18.37 -41.36 -35.38
C PHE A 6 18.01 -40.55 -36.65
N LYS A 7 17.00 -39.69 -36.56
CA LYS A 7 16.79 -38.61 -37.54
C LYS A 7 17.82 -37.51 -37.28
N ARG A 8 18.95 -37.59 -37.97
CA ARG A 8 19.86 -36.45 -38.16
C ARG A 8 19.26 -35.56 -39.26
N VAL A 9 19.02 -34.28 -38.91
CA VAL A 9 18.72 -33.24 -39.90
C VAL A 9 19.98 -32.96 -40.70
N ILE A 10 19.97 -33.36 -42.01
CA ILE A 10 21.07 -33.09 -42.95
C ILE A 10 20.90 -31.64 -43.41
N HIS A 11 21.86 -30.76 -43.04
CA HIS A 11 22.02 -29.44 -43.66
C HIS A 11 22.77 -29.63 -44.98
N ILE A 12 22.05 -29.49 -46.10
CA ILE A 12 22.70 -29.44 -47.41
C ILE A 12 23.03 -27.98 -47.70
N VAL A 13 24.31 -27.68 -47.64
CA VAL A 13 24.87 -26.39 -48.10
C VAL A 13 25.28 -26.57 -49.55
N TYR A 14 24.60 -25.94 -50.49
CA TYR A 14 25.09 -25.78 -51.87
C TYR A 14 25.85 -24.47 -51.96
N VAL A 15 27.15 -24.57 -52.20
CA VAL A 15 28.01 -23.41 -52.56
C VAL A 15 28.06 -23.34 -54.08
N ILE A 16 27.47 -22.33 -54.68
CA ILE A 16 27.65 -21.98 -56.08
C ILE A 16 28.73 -20.91 -56.14
N ILE A 17 29.91 -21.27 -56.62
CA ILE A 17 30.99 -20.33 -56.90
C ILE A 17 30.78 -19.81 -58.34
N GLY A 18 30.35 -18.57 -58.44
CA GLY A 18 30.21 -17.86 -59.70
C GLY A 18 29.24 -16.67 -59.54
N LEU A 19 29.78 -15.45 -59.37
CA LEU A 19 29.07 -14.19 -59.26
C LEU A 19 28.38 -13.92 -57.89
N GLY A 20 29.14 -13.66 -56.90
CA GLY A 20 28.94 -12.68 -55.81
C GLY A 20 27.55 -12.50 -55.17
N LEU A 21 26.64 -13.50 -55.18
CA LEU A 21 25.36 -13.37 -54.44
C LEU A 21 25.21 -14.57 -53.48
N PHE A 22 25.37 -14.31 -52.18
CA PHE A 22 24.99 -15.24 -51.12
C PHE A 22 23.51 -15.04 -50.84
N ILE A 23 22.65 -16.01 -51.24
CA ILE A 23 21.25 -16.10 -50.73
C ILE A 23 21.29 -17.09 -49.57
N LEU A 24 21.22 -16.56 -48.33
CA LEU A 24 21.01 -17.38 -47.14
C LEU A 24 19.49 -17.63 -47.01
N VAL A 25 19.01 -18.77 -47.44
CA VAL A 25 17.62 -19.21 -47.20
C VAL A 25 17.61 -19.90 -45.86
N ILE A 26 17.21 -19.20 -44.82
CA ILE A 26 16.93 -19.77 -43.50
C ILE A 26 15.55 -20.42 -43.59
N PHE A 27 15.48 -21.73 -43.71
CA PHE A 27 14.24 -22.45 -43.46
C PHE A 27 14.01 -22.48 -41.96
N GLY A 28 13.10 -21.62 -41.48
CA GLY A 28 12.59 -21.69 -40.11
C GLY A 28 11.86 -23.03 -39.92
N ASP A 29 12.01 -23.61 -38.74
CA ASP A 29 11.29 -24.82 -38.33
C ASP A 29 9.78 -24.58 -38.49
N PRO A 30 9.05 -25.36 -39.33
CA PRO A 30 7.61 -25.16 -39.51
C PRO A 30 6.78 -25.44 -38.24
N ASN A 31 7.38 -26.00 -37.19
CA ASN A 31 6.73 -26.21 -35.89
C ASN A 31 6.96 -25.10 -34.87
N ASN A 32 7.77 -24.12 -35.19
CA ASN A 32 7.93 -22.94 -34.36
C ASN A 32 6.77 -21.95 -34.65
N LYS A 33 5.53 -22.32 -34.31
CA LYS A 33 4.44 -21.36 -34.17
C LYS A 33 4.90 -20.40 -33.10
N THR A 34 5.43 -19.23 -33.48
CA THR A 34 5.66 -18.12 -32.58
C THR A 34 4.32 -17.84 -31.90
N ASN A 35 4.23 -18.16 -30.60
CA ASN A 35 3.06 -17.83 -29.77
C ASN A 35 2.96 -16.29 -29.66
N SER A 36 2.70 -15.63 -30.78
CA SER A 36 2.48 -14.20 -30.84
C SER A 36 0.99 -13.89 -30.85
N VAL A 37 0.62 -12.86 -30.15
CA VAL A 37 -0.74 -12.32 -30.06
C VAL A 37 -0.72 -10.86 -30.46
N PHE A 38 -1.80 -10.36 -31.06
CA PHE A 38 -1.91 -8.94 -31.36
C PHE A 38 -2.04 -8.15 -30.07
N VAL A 39 -1.10 -7.23 -29.85
CA VAL A 39 -1.10 -6.33 -28.68
C VAL A 39 -0.95 -4.91 -29.16
N GLY A 40 -1.76 -4.02 -28.61
CA GLY A 40 -1.65 -2.58 -28.84
C GLY A 40 -1.66 -1.82 -27.53
N SER A 41 -1.03 -0.67 -27.52
CA SER A 41 -1.02 0.20 -26.34
C SER A 41 -1.02 1.68 -26.75
N SER A 42 -1.48 2.49 -25.84
CA SER A 42 -1.50 3.96 -26.01
C SER A 42 -1.49 4.64 -24.64
N LYS A 43 -1.09 5.91 -24.60
CA LYS A 43 -1.26 6.77 -23.42
C LYS A 43 -1.67 8.18 -23.84
N VAL A 44 -2.38 8.87 -22.95
CA VAL A 44 -2.82 10.25 -23.13
C VAL A 44 -2.74 11.03 -21.83
N ASP A 45 -2.36 12.31 -21.94
CA ASP A 45 -2.33 13.26 -20.81
C ASP A 45 -3.77 13.65 -20.45
N VAL A 46 -4.17 13.33 -19.21
CA VAL A 46 -5.51 13.65 -18.67
C VAL A 46 -5.44 14.71 -17.56
N THR A 47 -4.31 15.40 -17.44
CA THR A 47 -4.16 16.53 -16.51
C THR A 47 -5.18 17.62 -16.84
N PRO A 48 -6.00 18.09 -15.87
CA PRO A 48 -7.00 19.11 -16.13
C PRO A 48 -6.34 20.43 -16.52
N LYS A 49 -6.96 21.13 -17.47
CA LYS A 49 -6.53 22.46 -17.93
C LYS A 49 -7.28 23.62 -17.25
N PHE A 50 -8.09 23.30 -16.27
CA PHE A 50 -8.86 24.26 -15.48
C PHE A 50 -8.96 23.78 -14.03
N PRO A 51 -9.15 24.69 -13.08
CA PRO A 51 -9.28 24.33 -11.67
C PRO A 51 -10.42 23.35 -11.44
N VAL A 52 -10.21 22.30 -10.64
CA VAL A 52 -11.20 21.32 -10.23
C VAL A 52 -10.85 20.79 -8.84
N VAL A 53 -11.84 20.38 -8.07
CA VAL A 53 -11.65 19.80 -6.73
C VAL A 53 -11.00 18.41 -6.84
N LEU A 54 -9.99 18.14 -5.99
CA LEU A 54 -9.31 16.85 -5.97
C LEU A 54 -10.04 15.85 -5.06
N ALA A 55 -10.09 14.59 -5.47
CA ALA A 55 -10.65 13.48 -4.70
C ALA A 55 -9.76 13.03 -3.53
N GLY A 56 -10.24 12.09 -2.72
CA GLY A 56 -9.51 11.29 -1.74
C GLY A 56 -9.48 11.84 -0.32
N TYR A 57 -9.48 13.15 -0.11
CA TYR A 57 -9.46 13.73 1.24
C TYR A 57 -10.65 14.66 1.52
N GLY A 58 -11.48 14.26 2.48
CA GLY A 58 -12.69 15.01 2.86
C GLY A 58 -12.43 16.40 3.49
N GLY A 59 -11.20 16.71 3.88
CA GLY A 59 -10.82 18.04 4.37
C GLY A 59 -10.64 19.10 3.29
N ARG A 60 -10.54 18.71 2.01
CA ARG A 60 -10.42 19.66 0.89
C ARG A 60 -11.75 20.37 0.62
N THR A 61 -11.71 21.67 0.41
CA THR A 61 -12.87 22.50 0.07
C THR A 61 -12.58 23.40 -1.12
N GLN A 62 -11.33 23.48 -1.55
CA GLN A 62 -10.85 24.31 -2.65
C GLN A 62 -10.41 23.44 -3.83
N GLU A 63 -10.39 24.03 -5.00
CA GLU A 63 -9.80 23.45 -6.18
C GLU A 63 -8.28 23.36 -6.05
N PHE A 64 -7.62 22.52 -6.87
CA PHE A 64 -6.18 22.36 -6.79
C PHE A 64 -5.40 23.66 -6.98
N GLU A 65 -4.28 23.79 -6.32
CA GLU A 65 -3.42 24.99 -6.29
C GLU A 65 -2.23 24.90 -7.24
N GLY A 66 -1.88 23.69 -7.66
CA GLY A 66 -0.73 23.47 -8.55
C GLY A 66 -0.69 22.05 -9.12
N ILE A 67 0.26 21.85 -10.03
CA ILE A 67 0.51 20.57 -10.69
C ILE A 67 1.97 20.21 -10.47
N ASP A 68 2.21 19.14 -9.68
CA ASP A 68 3.57 18.63 -9.43
C ASP A 68 3.98 17.61 -10.50
N THR A 69 3.04 16.74 -10.93
CA THR A 69 3.24 15.78 -12.03
C THR A 69 2.00 15.73 -12.91
N LYS A 70 2.17 15.28 -14.15
CA LYS A 70 1.03 15.00 -15.05
C LYS A 70 0.26 13.78 -14.57
N LEU A 71 -1.03 13.75 -14.94
CA LEU A 71 -1.88 12.57 -14.82
C LEU A 71 -2.05 11.92 -16.18
N TRP A 72 -2.01 10.60 -16.21
CA TRP A 72 -2.08 9.84 -17.45
C TRP A 72 -3.24 8.83 -17.45
N ALA A 73 -3.84 8.64 -18.61
CA ALA A 73 -4.59 7.43 -18.91
C ALA A 73 -3.78 6.57 -19.88
N ARG A 74 -3.75 5.27 -19.63
CA ARG A 74 -2.97 4.27 -20.37
C ARG A 74 -3.88 3.12 -20.77
N CYS A 75 -3.68 2.57 -21.98
CA CYS A 75 -4.48 1.47 -22.49
C CYS A 75 -3.58 0.33 -22.97
N LEU A 76 -3.99 -0.89 -22.66
CA LEU A 76 -3.46 -2.15 -23.19
C LEU A 76 -4.61 -2.90 -23.86
N VAL A 77 -4.41 -3.32 -25.09
CA VAL A 77 -5.33 -4.15 -25.87
C VAL A 77 -4.64 -5.46 -26.22
N ILE A 78 -5.29 -6.60 -25.93
CA ILE A 78 -4.76 -7.94 -26.20
C ILE A 78 -5.78 -8.73 -27.01
N GLY A 79 -5.39 -9.17 -28.18
CA GLY A 79 -6.22 -9.96 -29.11
C GLY A 79 -6.55 -9.23 -30.40
N LYS A 80 -6.96 -10.00 -31.43
CA LYS A 80 -7.35 -9.48 -32.73
C LYS A 80 -8.86 -9.24 -32.81
N ASP A 81 -9.61 -10.29 -32.58
CA ASP A 81 -11.07 -10.31 -32.64
C ASP A 81 -11.59 -10.33 -31.18
N ASN A 82 -12.59 -9.51 -30.85
CA ASN A 82 -13.10 -9.32 -29.48
C ASN A 82 -11.96 -9.17 -28.44
N PRO A 83 -11.08 -8.16 -28.58
CA PRO A 83 -9.88 -8.05 -27.76
C PRO A 83 -10.21 -7.68 -26.33
N ALA A 84 -9.38 -8.14 -25.38
CA ALA A 84 -9.37 -7.67 -24.02
C ALA A 84 -8.76 -6.26 -23.94
N VAL A 85 -9.40 -5.35 -23.23
CA VAL A 85 -9.03 -3.93 -23.12
C VAL A 85 -8.90 -3.54 -21.66
N LEU A 86 -7.69 -3.18 -21.24
CA LEU A 86 -7.40 -2.61 -19.93
C LEU A 86 -7.11 -1.12 -20.11
N VAL A 87 -7.88 -0.28 -19.43
CA VAL A 87 -7.60 1.15 -19.28
C VAL A 87 -7.17 1.40 -17.83
N VAL A 88 -6.02 2.01 -17.62
CA VAL A 88 -5.54 2.44 -16.30
C VAL A 88 -5.48 3.95 -16.27
N ILE A 89 -6.11 4.58 -15.27
CA ILE A 89 -6.15 6.02 -15.10
C ILE A 89 -5.48 6.45 -13.79
N ASP A 90 -4.74 7.54 -13.83
CA ASP A 90 -4.23 8.20 -12.62
C ASP A 90 -5.39 8.99 -11.99
N ASN A 91 -6.21 8.31 -11.19
CA ASN A 91 -7.36 8.88 -10.49
C ASN A 91 -7.65 8.09 -9.20
N CYS A 92 -8.49 8.64 -8.33
CA CYS A 92 -8.84 8.02 -7.06
C CYS A 92 -9.77 6.80 -7.22
N GLY A 93 -10.61 6.78 -8.25
CA GLY A 93 -11.51 5.67 -8.56
C GLY A 93 -12.31 5.92 -9.81
N ILE A 94 -13.03 4.89 -10.26
CA ILE A 94 -13.93 4.94 -11.41
C ILE A 94 -15.30 4.40 -11.01
N THR A 95 -16.37 5.01 -11.50
CA THR A 95 -17.74 4.55 -11.22
C THR A 95 -18.24 3.64 -12.34
N SER A 96 -19.17 2.74 -12.02
CA SER A 96 -19.86 1.89 -12.99
C SER A 96 -20.50 2.72 -14.12
N LYS A 97 -21.03 3.89 -13.79
CA LYS A 97 -21.60 4.80 -14.81
C LYS A 97 -20.56 5.22 -15.86
N ILE A 98 -19.38 5.70 -15.42
CA ILE A 98 -18.30 6.13 -16.32
C ILE A 98 -17.81 4.93 -17.15
N ARG A 99 -17.66 3.77 -16.52
CA ARG A 99 -17.28 2.52 -17.20
C ARG A 99 -18.32 2.15 -18.28
N ASN A 100 -19.60 2.21 -17.98
CA ASN A 100 -20.67 1.87 -18.90
C ASN A 100 -20.79 2.89 -20.04
N ASP A 101 -20.61 4.19 -19.76
CA ASP A 101 -20.56 5.24 -20.79
C ASP A 101 -19.43 4.98 -21.80
N LEU A 102 -18.23 4.58 -21.32
CA LEU A 102 -17.14 4.17 -22.22
C LEU A 102 -17.48 2.89 -22.97
N ALA A 103 -18.01 1.87 -22.30
CA ALA A 103 -18.36 0.58 -22.90
C ALA A 103 -19.33 0.76 -24.09
N GLU A 104 -20.36 1.60 -23.94
CA GLU A 104 -21.31 1.87 -25.02
C GLU A 104 -20.63 2.56 -26.22
N ARG A 105 -19.72 3.53 -25.98
CA ARG A 105 -18.98 4.23 -27.03
C ARG A 105 -18.06 3.31 -27.84
N ILE A 106 -17.41 2.35 -27.18
CA ILE A 106 -16.46 1.43 -27.84
C ILE A 106 -17.09 0.13 -28.32
N LYS A 107 -18.35 -0.13 -28.05
CA LYS A 107 -19.10 -1.33 -28.46
C LYS A 107 -19.04 -1.57 -29.97
N LYS A 108 -19.04 -0.49 -30.76
CA LYS A 108 -18.88 -0.53 -32.24
C LYS A 108 -17.59 -1.20 -32.71
N PHE A 109 -16.57 -1.36 -31.84
CA PHE A 109 -15.31 -2.04 -32.15
C PHE A 109 -15.32 -3.52 -31.76
N GLY A 110 -16.48 -4.09 -31.41
CA GLY A 110 -16.63 -5.50 -31.06
C GLY A 110 -16.08 -5.90 -29.71
N ILE A 111 -15.95 -4.93 -28.78
CA ILE A 111 -15.47 -5.18 -27.41
C ILE A 111 -16.68 -5.55 -26.54
N SER A 112 -16.67 -6.77 -26.01
CA SER A 112 -17.71 -7.25 -25.11
C SER A 112 -17.56 -6.69 -23.70
N GLU A 113 -18.60 -6.81 -22.89
CA GLU A 113 -18.61 -6.31 -21.51
C GLU A 113 -17.51 -6.96 -20.65
N SER A 114 -17.32 -8.26 -20.75
CA SER A 114 -16.28 -9.01 -20.00
C SER A 114 -14.85 -8.64 -20.43
N ASN A 115 -14.70 -8.03 -21.60
CA ASN A 115 -13.40 -7.69 -22.18
C ASN A 115 -12.91 -6.28 -21.77
N LEU A 116 -13.80 -5.40 -21.28
CA LEU A 116 -13.42 -4.06 -20.83
C LEU A 116 -13.19 -4.01 -19.33
N VAL A 117 -11.98 -3.66 -18.94
CA VAL A 117 -11.62 -3.32 -17.56
C VAL A 117 -11.04 -1.90 -17.52
N ILE A 118 -11.55 -1.08 -16.60
CA ILE A 118 -10.99 0.22 -16.27
C ILE A 118 -10.52 0.15 -14.80
N SER A 119 -9.24 0.46 -14.55
CA SER A 119 -8.66 0.47 -13.21
C SER A 119 -8.11 1.85 -12.88
N ALA A 120 -8.20 2.27 -11.63
CA ALA A 120 -7.60 3.50 -11.14
C ALA A 120 -6.35 3.20 -10.31
N THR A 121 -5.34 4.09 -10.39
CA THR A 121 -4.14 4.01 -9.54
C THR A 121 -4.40 4.43 -8.10
N HIS A 122 -5.60 4.90 -7.82
CA HIS A 122 -6.04 5.37 -6.51
C HIS A 122 -5.19 6.53 -5.95
N THR A 123 -4.62 7.38 -6.81
CA THR A 123 -4.00 8.61 -6.32
C THR A 123 -5.03 9.55 -5.72
N HIS A 124 -4.78 10.01 -4.50
CA HIS A 124 -5.62 11.00 -3.81
C HIS A 124 -5.32 12.44 -4.25
N ASN A 125 -4.54 12.61 -5.32
CA ASN A 125 -4.13 13.91 -5.84
C ASN A 125 -4.56 14.10 -7.31
N ALA A 126 -5.72 13.53 -7.68
CA ALA A 126 -6.37 13.67 -8.98
C ALA A 126 -7.77 14.28 -8.85
N PRO A 127 -8.34 14.83 -9.94
CA PRO A 127 -9.66 15.44 -9.91
C PRO A 127 -10.77 14.50 -9.47
N SER A 128 -11.74 15.04 -8.74
CA SER A 128 -12.99 14.33 -8.45
C SER A 128 -13.76 14.02 -9.73
N LEU A 129 -14.42 12.86 -9.75
CA LEU A 129 -15.26 12.43 -10.86
C LEU A 129 -16.74 12.41 -10.45
N ARG A 130 -17.64 12.65 -11.39
CA ARG A 130 -19.09 12.60 -11.13
C ARG A 130 -19.49 11.22 -10.62
N GLY A 131 -20.15 11.20 -9.48
CA GLY A 131 -20.62 9.99 -8.82
C GLY A 131 -19.60 9.24 -7.95
N TYR A 132 -18.33 9.65 -7.98
CA TYR A 132 -17.33 9.10 -7.05
C TYR A 132 -17.52 9.69 -5.64
N ALA A 133 -17.69 8.84 -4.65
CA ALA A 133 -17.90 9.21 -3.25
C ALA A 133 -18.86 10.41 -3.09
N PRO A 134 -20.13 10.30 -3.52
CA PRO A 134 -21.02 11.44 -3.76
C PRO A 134 -21.33 12.26 -2.50
N ILE A 135 -21.31 11.62 -1.32
CA ILE A 135 -21.55 12.34 -0.05
C ILE A 135 -20.32 13.12 0.40
N LEU A 136 -19.13 12.75 -0.05
CA LEU A 136 -17.90 13.46 0.32
C LEU A 136 -17.95 14.95 -0.06
N TRP A 137 -18.62 15.28 -1.16
CA TRP A 137 -18.74 16.64 -1.70
C TRP A 137 -20.14 17.25 -1.54
N ALA A 138 -21.15 16.46 -1.18
CA ALA A 138 -22.51 16.92 -1.06
C ALA A 138 -22.63 18.14 -0.13
N GLY A 139 -23.26 19.21 -0.64
CA GLY A 139 -23.45 20.45 0.09
C GLY A 139 -22.17 21.25 0.40
N ARG A 140 -21.02 20.87 -0.15
CA ARG A 140 -19.70 21.48 0.12
C ARG A 140 -19.07 22.11 -1.11
N THR A 141 -19.54 21.79 -2.29
CA THR A 141 -19.12 22.35 -3.58
C THR A 141 -20.10 23.40 -4.05
N SER A 142 -19.59 24.43 -4.68
CA SER A 142 -20.41 25.45 -5.38
C SER A 142 -20.91 24.91 -6.72
N PRO A 143 -21.97 25.50 -7.33
CA PRO A 143 -22.43 25.11 -8.67
C PRO A 143 -21.31 25.14 -9.72
N ASN A 144 -20.40 26.12 -9.67
CA ASN A 144 -19.27 26.20 -10.59
C ASN A 144 -18.27 25.06 -10.41
N GLN A 145 -18.05 24.60 -9.20
CA GLN A 145 -17.20 23.44 -8.93
C GLN A 145 -17.85 22.15 -9.41
N GLU A 146 -19.16 22.01 -9.24
CA GLU A 146 -19.93 20.88 -9.78
C GLU A 146 -19.82 20.83 -11.32
N ASP A 147 -20.01 21.97 -12.01
CA ASP A 147 -19.84 22.08 -13.47
C ASP A 147 -18.43 21.67 -13.93
N ARG A 148 -17.41 22.00 -13.15
CA ARG A 148 -16.02 21.63 -13.48
C ARG A 148 -15.76 20.14 -13.27
N ILE A 149 -16.36 19.53 -12.25
CA ILE A 149 -16.34 18.08 -12.06
C ILE A 149 -17.00 17.38 -13.25
N ASP A 150 -18.15 17.87 -13.71
CA ASP A 150 -18.85 17.32 -14.88
C ASP A 150 -18.03 17.46 -16.17
N LYS A 151 -17.47 18.64 -16.40
CA LYS A 151 -16.59 18.89 -17.55
C LYS A 151 -15.36 18.00 -17.55
N TYR A 152 -14.73 17.82 -16.39
CA TYR A 152 -13.56 16.94 -16.29
C TYR A 152 -13.95 15.47 -16.48
N THR A 153 -15.07 15.04 -15.93
CA THR A 153 -15.58 13.68 -16.13
C THR A 153 -15.86 13.38 -17.59
N SER A 154 -16.53 14.29 -18.30
CA SER A 154 -16.81 14.17 -19.74
C SER A 154 -15.51 14.15 -20.56
N PHE A 155 -14.58 15.07 -20.27
CA PHE A 155 -13.25 15.10 -20.89
C PHE A 155 -12.51 13.78 -20.71
N LEU A 156 -12.50 13.20 -19.49
CA LEU A 156 -11.83 11.93 -19.23
C LEU A 156 -12.43 10.79 -20.06
N ILE A 157 -13.76 10.71 -20.18
CA ILE A 157 -14.43 9.69 -20.99
C ILE A 157 -14.06 9.85 -22.47
N ASP A 158 -14.03 11.07 -23.01
CA ASP A 158 -13.62 11.35 -24.38
C ASP A 158 -12.16 10.94 -24.63
N GLN A 159 -11.26 11.23 -23.66
CA GLN A 159 -9.86 10.82 -23.74
C GLN A 159 -9.72 9.29 -23.69
N MET A 160 -10.49 8.59 -22.85
CA MET A 160 -10.47 7.12 -22.76
C MET A 160 -10.97 6.48 -24.07
N GLU A 161 -12.04 7.01 -24.71
CA GLU A 161 -12.48 6.52 -26.02
C GLU A 161 -11.37 6.65 -27.07
N SER A 162 -10.80 7.85 -27.22
CA SER A 162 -9.69 8.10 -28.15
C SER A 162 -8.48 7.20 -27.86
N LEU A 163 -8.18 6.99 -26.57
CA LEU A 163 -7.10 6.15 -26.12
C LEU A 163 -7.29 4.69 -26.54
N VAL A 164 -8.50 4.14 -26.34
CA VAL A 164 -8.83 2.77 -26.76
C VAL A 164 -8.72 2.62 -28.28
N VAL A 165 -9.25 3.59 -29.05
CA VAL A 165 -9.15 3.56 -30.52
C VAL A 165 -7.69 3.51 -30.97
N LYS A 166 -6.84 4.39 -30.44
CA LYS A 166 -5.40 4.38 -30.77
C LYS A 166 -4.71 3.05 -30.41
N ALA A 167 -5.05 2.46 -29.28
CA ALA A 167 -4.48 1.17 -28.89
C ALA A 167 -4.95 0.04 -29.82
N LEU A 168 -6.20 0.08 -30.29
CA LEU A 168 -6.73 -0.86 -31.28
C LEU A 168 -6.03 -0.72 -32.66
N GLU A 169 -5.74 0.50 -33.08
CA GLU A 169 -5.04 0.79 -34.34
C GLU A 169 -3.56 0.39 -34.30
N ASN A 170 -2.92 0.51 -33.14
CA ASN A 170 -1.48 0.23 -32.95
C ASN A 170 -1.17 -1.25 -32.68
N ARG A 171 -2.16 -2.15 -32.83
CA ARG A 171 -1.92 -3.58 -32.54
C ARG A 171 -0.96 -4.21 -33.53
N GLU A 172 0.05 -4.85 -33.00
CA GLU A 172 1.02 -5.66 -33.76
C GLU A 172 1.26 -7.01 -33.09
N PRO A 173 1.79 -8.02 -33.80
CA PRO A 173 2.12 -9.31 -33.21
C PRO A 173 3.24 -9.17 -32.17
N MET A 174 2.97 -9.58 -30.93
CA MET A 174 3.93 -9.57 -29.81
C MET A 174 3.91 -10.88 -29.04
N LYS A 175 4.97 -11.14 -28.28
CA LYS A 175 5.06 -12.22 -27.30
C LYS A 175 4.68 -11.67 -25.93
N LEU A 176 3.85 -12.43 -25.21
CA LEU A 176 3.49 -12.10 -23.81
C LEU A 176 4.27 -13.01 -22.86
N SER A 177 4.72 -12.45 -21.76
CA SER A 177 5.28 -13.19 -20.63
C SER A 177 4.97 -12.51 -19.33
N TRP A 178 5.01 -13.23 -18.21
CA TRP A 178 4.78 -12.68 -16.89
C TRP A 178 5.71 -13.29 -15.85
N GLY A 179 5.92 -12.56 -14.78
CA GLY A 179 6.68 -12.96 -13.62
C GLY A 179 6.18 -12.24 -12.36
N ARG A 180 6.80 -12.53 -11.23
CA ARG A 180 6.43 -11.92 -9.97
C ARG A 180 7.67 -11.54 -9.18
N GLY A 181 7.73 -10.28 -8.76
CA GLY A 181 8.68 -9.75 -7.80
C GLY A 181 8.03 -9.44 -6.46
N GLU A 182 8.73 -8.67 -5.64
CA GLU A 182 8.31 -8.27 -4.31
C GLU A 182 8.83 -6.87 -3.96
N VAL A 183 7.97 -6.01 -3.38
CA VAL A 183 8.35 -4.68 -2.87
C VAL A 183 7.73 -4.46 -1.50
N GLN A 184 8.48 -3.90 -0.54
CA GLN A 184 8.15 -3.93 0.89
C GLN A 184 7.77 -2.57 1.49
N PHE A 185 7.28 -1.60 0.72
CA PHE A 185 6.90 -0.31 1.32
C PHE A 185 5.43 -0.22 1.74
N GLY A 186 4.58 -1.15 1.32
CA GLY A 186 3.19 -1.21 1.77
C GLY A 186 3.10 -1.71 3.20
N GLY A 187 2.47 -0.97 4.10
CA GLY A 187 2.25 -1.37 5.50
C GLY A 187 0.77 -1.36 5.86
N ASN A 188 0.30 -2.30 6.67
CA ASN A 188 -1.08 -2.29 7.15
C ASN A 188 -1.32 -1.04 8.01
N ARG A 189 -2.42 -0.32 7.75
CA ARG A 189 -2.69 0.98 8.39
C ARG A 189 -3.69 0.93 9.56
N ARG A 190 -4.19 -0.26 9.90
CA ARG A 190 -5.20 -0.45 10.93
C ARG A 190 -4.55 -0.76 12.27
N ILE A 191 -4.54 0.20 13.19
CA ILE A 191 -4.11 -0.04 14.57
C ILE A 191 -5.22 -0.76 15.31
N ILE A 192 -4.92 -1.94 15.85
CA ILE A 192 -5.87 -2.76 16.60
C ILE A 192 -5.44 -2.81 18.06
N ARG A 193 -6.38 -2.52 18.96
CA ARG A 193 -6.21 -2.65 20.41
C ARG A 193 -7.38 -3.43 20.97
N ASP A 194 -7.10 -4.42 21.78
CA ASP A 194 -8.12 -5.29 22.40
C ASP A 194 -9.12 -5.87 21.38
N GLY A 195 -8.61 -6.24 20.20
CA GLY A 195 -9.41 -6.80 19.10
C GLY A 195 -10.32 -5.79 18.38
N LYS A 196 -10.16 -4.48 18.64
CA LYS A 196 -10.93 -3.41 18.00
C LYS A 196 -10.04 -2.39 17.33
N TRP A 197 -10.55 -1.82 16.24
CA TRP A 197 -9.87 -0.72 15.56
C TRP A 197 -9.73 0.50 16.49
N ALA A 198 -8.51 1.00 16.62
CA ALA A 198 -8.17 2.12 17.49
C ALA A 198 -7.72 3.37 16.71
N GLY A 199 -7.57 3.29 15.38
CA GLY A 199 -7.17 4.42 14.55
C GLY A 199 -6.33 4.00 13.36
N PHE A 200 -5.93 5.01 12.59
CA PHE A 200 -4.93 4.85 11.54
C PHE A 200 -3.52 4.89 12.12
N GLY A 201 -2.63 4.16 11.51
CA GLY A 201 -1.22 4.17 11.85
C GLY A 201 -0.49 3.12 11.01
N PHE A 202 0.67 2.67 11.46
CA PHE A 202 1.36 1.57 10.81
C PHE A 202 1.33 0.33 11.74
N GLN A 203 0.53 -0.65 11.41
CA GLN A 203 0.44 -1.93 12.12
C GLN A 203 1.45 -2.91 11.55
N ARG A 204 2.63 -2.97 12.16
CA ARG A 204 3.77 -3.77 11.68
C ARG A 204 3.43 -5.24 11.45
N ASN A 205 2.63 -5.83 12.33
CA ASN A 205 2.21 -7.23 12.27
C ASN A 205 0.89 -7.45 11.52
N GLY A 206 0.30 -6.38 10.98
CA GLY A 206 -0.90 -6.47 10.15
C GLY A 206 -0.61 -7.15 8.81
N PRO A 207 -1.61 -7.82 8.20
CA PRO A 207 -1.41 -8.48 6.92
C PRO A 207 -1.15 -7.46 5.81
N VAL A 208 -0.23 -7.81 4.90
CA VAL A 208 0.11 -7.06 3.68
C VAL A 208 0.40 -8.02 2.54
N ASP A 209 0.12 -7.60 1.31
CA ASP A 209 0.54 -8.31 0.10
C ASP A 209 1.64 -7.51 -0.61
N HIS A 210 2.88 -7.95 -0.45
CA HIS A 210 4.06 -7.32 -1.05
C HIS A 210 4.36 -7.83 -2.46
N SER A 211 3.56 -8.73 -3.00
CA SER A 211 3.78 -9.26 -4.34
C SER A 211 3.65 -8.19 -5.41
N LEU A 212 4.53 -8.27 -6.40
CA LEU A 212 4.57 -7.39 -7.57
C LEU A 212 4.50 -8.25 -8.84
N PRO A 213 3.31 -8.69 -9.29
CA PRO A 213 3.19 -9.33 -10.57
C PRO A 213 3.47 -8.34 -11.70
N VAL A 214 4.16 -8.82 -12.75
CA VAL A 214 4.57 -8.05 -13.91
C VAL A 214 4.28 -8.85 -15.18
N MET A 215 3.60 -8.25 -16.14
CA MET A 215 3.41 -8.79 -17.50
C MET A 215 4.13 -7.89 -18.50
N VAL A 216 4.73 -8.51 -19.49
CA VAL A 216 5.47 -7.83 -20.56
C VAL A 216 4.94 -8.26 -21.93
N ALA A 217 4.76 -7.29 -22.82
CA ALA A 217 4.59 -7.56 -24.25
C ALA A 217 5.86 -7.12 -24.99
N THR A 218 6.48 -8.07 -25.69
CA THR A 218 7.72 -7.88 -26.45
C THR A 218 7.45 -8.09 -27.91
N ASP A 219 7.86 -7.18 -28.77
CA ASP A 219 7.71 -7.31 -30.22
C ASP A 219 8.58 -8.45 -30.80
N LEU A 220 8.39 -8.77 -32.05
CA LEU A 220 9.14 -9.86 -32.71
C LEU A 220 10.62 -9.56 -32.88
N LYS A 221 11.06 -8.31 -32.65
CA LYS A 221 12.48 -7.92 -32.66
C LYS A 221 13.12 -8.02 -31.28
N GLY A 222 12.33 -8.32 -30.24
CA GLY A 222 12.79 -8.43 -28.87
C GLY A 222 12.70 -7.14 -28.06
N GLU A 223 12.07 -6.09 -28.60
CA GLU A 223 11.86 -4.84 -27.84
C GLU A 223 10.62 -4.92 -26.96
N THR A 224 10.76 -4.52 -25.70
CA THR A 224 9.63 -4.38 -24.78
C THR A 224 8.77 -3.18 -25.16
N ARG A 225 7.48 -3.43 -25.42
CA ARG A 225 6.50 -2.43 -25.88
C ARG A 225 5.47 -2.08 -24.81
N VAL A 226 5.16 -3.02 -23.93
CA VAL A 226 4.20 -2.83 -22.83
C VAL A 226 4.73 -3.49 -21.58
N ILE A 227 4.57 -2.81 -20.45
CA ILE A 227 4.83 -3.36 -19.13
C ILE A 227 3.59 -3.08 -18.28
N TRP A 228 2.94 -4.14 -17.79
CA TRP A 228 1.85 -4.04 -16.85
C TRP A 228 2.26 -4.63 -15.51
N SER A 229 2.19 -3.85 -14.44
CA SER A 229 2.50 -4.25 -13.08
C SER A 229 1.34 -3.97 -12.13
N ASN A 230 1.37 -4.58 -10.92
CA ASN A 230 0.35 -4.41 -9.90
C ASN A 230 0.97 -4.42 -8.50
N TYR A 231 0.48 -3.56 -7.61
CA TYR A 231 0.94 -3.55 -6.23
C TYR A 231 -0.17 -3.16 -5.25
N ALA A 232 -0.27 -3.86 -4.12
CA ALA A 232 -1.37 -3.71 -3.17
C ALA A 232 -1.07 -2.63 -2.11
N CYS A 233 -1.22 -1.34 -2.49
CA CYS A 233 -0.99 -0.22 -1.58
C CYS A 233 -1.73 1.04 -2.04
N HIS A 234 -2.29 1.81 -1.11
CA HIS A 234 -2.85 3.14 -1.38
C HIS A 234 -1.82 4.09 -2.00
N CYS A 235 -2.25 4.95 -2.92
CA CYS A 235 -1.45 6.06 -3.44
C CYS A 235 -1.70 7.31 -2.60
N THR A 236 -1.16 7.33 -1.38
CA THR A 236 -1.37 8.39 -0.38
C THR A 236 -0.07 8.93 0.22
N THR A 237 1.07 8.70 -0.44
CA THR A 237 2.39 9.15 0.02
C THR A 237 2.49 10.67 0.09
N ILE A 238 1.87 11.38 -0.87
CA ILE A 238 1.87 12.85 -0.94
C ILE A 238 1.05 13.48 0.18
N GLY A 239 0.06 12.75 0.72
CA GLY A 239 -0.84 13.24 1.75
C GLY A 239 -1.85 14.27 1.21
N GLY A 240 -2.41 15.06 2.12
CA GLY A 240 -3.50 16.02 1.83
C GLY A 240 -3.11 17.27 1.04
N ARG A 241 -1.89 17.37 0.50
CA ARG A 241 -1.45 18.50 -0.32
C ARG A 241 -2.39 18.69 -1.52
N ASN A 242 -2.86 19.92 -1.72
CA ASN A 242 -3.87 20.24 -2.75
C ASN A 242 -3.23 20.53 -4.13
N HIS A 243 -2.32 19.64 -4.56
CA HIS A 243 -1.65 19.67 -5.86
C HIS A 243 -1.94 18.38 -6.64
N ILE A 244 -2.03 18.49 -7.94
CA ILE A 244 -2.15 17.33 -8.83
C ILE A 244 -0.85 16.54 -8.82
N ASN A 245 -0.95 15.23 -8.54
CA ASN A 245 0.18 14.32 -8.50
C ASN A 245 -0.28 12.85 -8.69
N GLY A 246 0.45 12.08 -9.48
CA GLY A 246 0.20 10.63 -9.67
C GLY A 246 0.63 9.75 -8.49
N ASP A 247 1.15 10.35 -7.40
CA ASP A 247 1.73 9.66 -6.25
C ASP A 247 2.80 8.64 -6.65
N TRP A 248 3.13 7.67 -5.79
CA TRP A 248 4.16 6.67 -6.07
C TRP A 248 3.89 5.87 -7.36
N ALA A 249 2.61 5.62 -7.71
CA ALA A 249 2.25 4.91 -8.93
C ALA A 249 2.59 5.71 -10.20
N GLY A 250 2.33 7.01 -10.19
CA GLY A 250 2.75 7.93 -11.27
C GLY A 250 4.26 7.93 -11.46
N TYR A 251 5.02 8.12 -10.37
CA TYR A 251 6.48 8.07 -10.42
C TYR A 251 7.01 6.69 -10.86
N ALA A 252 6.37 5.59 -10.45
CA ALA A 252 6.75 4.25 -10.88
C ALA A 252 6.62 4.11 -12.41
N ASN A 253 5.45 4.45 -12.97
CA ASN A 253 5.22 4.38 -14.40
C ASN A 253 6.22 5.23 -15.20
N GLU A 254 6.49 6.47 -14.77
CA GLU A 254 7.46 7.35 -15.43
C GLU A 254 8.88 6.77 -15.39
N LEU A 255 9.31 6.21 -14.26
CA LEU A 255 10.62 5.59 -14.11
C LEU A 255 10.76 4.29 -14.91
N ILE A 256 9.71 3.46 -14.97
CA ILE A 256 9.68 2.25 -15.80
C ILE A 256 9.82 2.63 -17.28
N GLU A 257 9.03 3.61 -17.77
CA GLU A 257 9.10 4.09 -19.16
C GLU A 257 10.46 4.74 -19.47
N LYS A 258 11.05 5.46 -18.52
CA LYS A 258 12.40 6.03 -18.67
C LYS A 258 13.48 4.95 -18.87
N ASN A 259 13.35 3.83 -18.16
CA ASN A 259 14.29 2.71 -18.24
C ASN A 259 14.01 1.81 -19.47
N ASN A 260 12.78 1.81 -19.98
CA ASN A 260 12.32 0.99 -21.11
C ASN A 260 11.68 1.90 -22.17
N LYS A 261 12.52 2.66 -22.89
CA LYS A 261 12.12 3.81 -23.72
C LYS A 261 11.04 3.53 -24.78
N SER A 262 10.92 2.29 -25.24
CA SER A 262 9.92 1.86 -26.24
C SER A 262 8.61 1.37 -25.60
N ALA A 263 8.55 1.26 -24.28
CA ALA A 263 7.42 0.69 -23.56
C ALA A 263 6.45 1.74 -23.00
N ILE A 264 5.16 1.40 -23.00
CA ILE A 264 4.15 2.05 -22.18
C ILE A 264 3.97 1.22 -20.91
N SER A 265 4.07 1.89 -19.75
CA SER A 265 3.91 1.24 -18.43
C SER A 265 2.51 1.47 -17.88
N LEU A 266 1.83 0.40 -17.48
CA LEU A 266 0.55 0.41 -16.76
C LEU A 266 0.76 -0.13 -15.35
N LEU A 267 0.21 0.52 -14.34
CA LEU A 267 0.26 0.05 -12.97
C LEU A 267 -1.14 0.04 -12.37
N THR A 268 -1.62 -1.16 -12.02
CA THR A 268 -2.89 -1.38 -11.31
C THR A 268 -2.64 -1.59 -9.83
N ILE A 269 -3.68 -1.44 -9.01
CA ILE A 269 -3.58 -1.59 -7.56
C ILE A 269 -4.23 -2.92 -7.14
N GLY A 270 -3.56 -3.67 -6.25
CA GLY A 270 -4.07 -4.90 -5.66
C GLY A 270 -4.99 -4.65 -4.46
N CYS A 271 -5.29 -5.68 -3.66
CA CYS A 271 -6.09 -5.55 -2.44
C CYS A 271 -5.32 -4.76 -1.37
N GLY A 272 -5.34 -3.45 -1.45
CA GLY A 272 -4.55 -2.55 -0.61
C GLY A 272 -5.38 -1.51 0.16
N ALA A 273 -6.68 -1.76 0.37
CA ALA A 273 -7.56 -0.78 1.01
C ALA A 273 -7.17 -0.46 2.46
N ASP A 274 -6.62 -1.40 3.18
CA ASP A 274 -6.10 -1.23 4.53
C ASP A 274 -4.56 -1.18 4.58
N VAL A 275 -3.91 -0.97 3.41
CA VAL A 275 -2.45 -0.88 3.28
C VAL A 275 -2.05 0.52 2.80
N GLY A 276 -1.20 1.20 3.55
CA GLY A 276 -0.64 2.51 3.21
C GLY A 276 0.85 2.46 2.93
N PRO A 277 1.39 3.44 2.16
CA PRO A 277 2.83 3.53 1.88
C PRO A 277 3.63 3.88 3.14
N GLN A 278 4.77 3.23 3.33
CA GLN A 278 5.69 3.45 4.44
C GLN A 278 7.13 3.63 3.93
N PRO A 279 7.79 4.74 4.26
CA PRO A 279 7.26 5.95 4.89
C PRO A 279 6.30 6.74 4.00
N SER A 280 5.56 7.70 4.57
CA SER A 280 4.77 8.66 3.83
C SER A 280 4.98 10.06 4.39
N GLY A 281 5.06 11.08 3.51
CA GLY A 281 5.31 12.45 3.96
C GLY A 281 5.64 13.41 2.83
N GLY A 282 5.44 13.02 1.57
CA GLY A 282 5.60 13.91 0.44
C GLY A 282 6.30 13.30 -0.78
N SER A 283 6.69 14.16 -1.71
CA SER A 283 7.20 13.75 -3.03
C SER A 283 8.51 12.94 -2.95
N LYS A 284 9.37 13.19 -1.97
CA LYS A 284 10.61 12.40 -1.80
C LYS A 284 10.31 10.92 -1.55
N ASP A 285 9.35 10.63 -0.67
CA ASP A 285 8.94 9.25 -0.38
C ASP A 285 8.21 8.63 -1.56
N ALA A 286 7.33 9.38 -2.23
CA ALA A 286 6.64 8.90 -3.43
C ALA A 286 7.62 8.52 -4.55
N ILE A 287 8.67 9.32 -4.77
CA ILE A 287 9.76 9.02 -5.72
C ILE A 287 10.54 7.77 -5.28
N LYS A 288 10.84 7.63 -3.97
CA LYS A 288 11.52 6.46 -3.42
C LYS A 288 10.72 5.19 -3.67
N HIS A 289 9.41 5.22 -3.40
CA HIS A 289 8.51 4.08 -3.65
C HIS A 289 8.36 3.75 -5.12
N GLY A 290 8.15 4.77 -5.97
CA GLY A 290 8.12 4.58 -7.43
C GLY A 290 9.43 3.99 -7.96
N SER A 291 10.58 4.40 -7.41
CA SER A 291 11.88 3.84 -7.75
C SER A 291 12.03 2.38 -7.31
N ALA A 292 11.48 2.00 -6.14
CA ALA A 292 11.50 0.61 -5.67
C ALA A 292 10.68 -0.29 -6.61
N ILE A 293 9.47 0.15 -7.01
CA ILE A 293 8.65 -0.56 -8.01
C ILE A 293 9.43 -0.69 -9.33
N SER A 294 9.95 0.42 -9.89
CA SER A 294 10.68 0.40 -11.17
C SER A 294 11.89 -0.53 -11.14
N LYS A 295 12.64 -0.54 -10.03
CA LYS A 295 13.81 -1.41 -9.85
C LYS A 295 13.40 -2.89 -9.84
N GLU A 296 12.36 -3.25 -9.11
CA GLU A 296 11.91 -4.63 -9.02
C GLU A 296 11.26 -5.08 -10.35
N VAL A 297 10.49 -4.21 -11.03
CA VAL A 297 9.96 -4.49 -12.39
C VAL A 297 11.10 -4.83 -13.35
N ASN A 298 12.17 -4.03 -13.39
CA ASN A 298 13.31 -4.30 -14.27
C ASN A 298 14.03 -5.61 -13.91
N LYS A 299 14.12 -5.94 -12.63
CA LYS A 299 14.66 -7.24 -12.18
C LYS A 299 13.79 -8.40 -12.67
N VAL A 300 12.47 -8.34 -12.48
CA VAL A 300 11.54 -9.38 -12.97
C VAL A 300 11.63 -9.56 -14.47
N ILE A 301 11.78 -8.47 -15.24
CA ILE A 301 11.94 -8.51 -16.70
C ILE A 301 13.27 -9.19 -17.11
N SER A 302 14.32 -9.05 -16.30
CA SER A 302 15.62 -9.67 -16.57
C SER A 302 15.71 -11.13 -16.13
N ASP A 303 14.76 -11.61 -15.32
CA ASP A 303 14.68 -13.00 -14.87
C ASP A 303 13.89 -13.85 -15.88
N ASP A 304 13.87 -15.18 -15.65
CA ASP A 304 13.08 -16.11 -16.47
C ASP A 304 11.57 -15.89 -16.25
N MET A 305 10.91 -15.26 -17.22
CA MET A 305 9.47 -15.03 -17.21
C MET A 305 8.70 -16.20 -17.86
N THR A 306 7.54 -16.53 -17.32
CA THR A 306 6.64 -17.54 -17.89
C THR A 306 5.97 -17.00 -19.16
N PRO A 307 6.14 -17.64 -20.33
CA PRO A 307 5.43 -17.27 -21.55
C PRO A 307 3.92 -17.41 -21.39
N LEU A 308 3.17 -16.45 -21.93
CA LEU A 308 1.72 -16.48 -21.92
C LEU A 308 1.15 -16.63 -23.34
N PRO A 309 0.06 -17.41 -23.52
CA PRO A 309 -0.80 -17.24 -24.69
C PRO A 309 -1.51 -15.88 -24.62
N GLY A 310 -2.26 -15.51 -25.63
CA GLY A 310 -3.20 -14.39 -25.52
C GLY A 310 -4.27 -14.63 -24.44
N VAL A 311 -5.12 -13.65 -24.21
CA VAL A 311 -6.31 -13.85 -23.37
C VAL A 311 -7.20 -14.89 -24.01
N THR A 312 -7.41 -16.01 -23.35
CA THR A 312 -8.18 -17.16 -23.85
C THR A 312 -9.63 -17.15 -23.42
N GLU A 313 -9.90 -16.50 -22.28
CA GLU A 313 -11.24 -16.39 -21.71
C GLU A 313 -11.35 -15.10 -20.91
N THR A 314 -12.46 -14.41 -21.07
CA THR A 314 -12.87 -13.30 -20.22
C THR A 314 -14.25 -13.60 -19.66
N ALA A 315 -14.49 -13.27 -18.41
CA ALA A 315 -15.78 -13.45 -17.79
C ALA A 315 -16.11 -12.30 -16.83
N VAL A 316 -17.40 -12.05 -16.68
CA VAL A 316 -17.93 -11.09 -15.71
C VAL A 316 -19.06 -11.72 -14.91
N LYS A 317 -19.13 -11.38 -13.64
CA LYS A 317 -20.23 -11.79 -12.76
C LYS A 317 -20.62 -10.61 -11.87
N GLU A 318 -21.88 -10.23 -11.90
CA GLU A 318 -22.45 -9.28 -10.95
C GLU A 318 -22.95 -10.04 -9.72
N LEU A 319 -22.53 -9.63 -8.55
CA LEU A 319 -22.97 -10.13 -7.25
C LEU A 319 -23.88 -9.11 -6.57
N GLN A 320 -24.67 -9.57 -5.60
CA GLN A 320 -25.39 -8.72 -4.67
C GLN A 320 -24.74 -8.87 -3.29
N LEU A 321 -24.12 -7.80 -2.81
CA LEU A 321 -23.44 -7.79 -1.51
C LEU A 321 -24.41 -7.26 -0.44
N PRO A 322 -24.75 -8.04 0.59
CA PRO A 322 -25.74 -7.65 1.56
C PRO A 322 -25.23 -6.62 2.56
N LEU A 323 -26.06 -5.62 2.82
CA LEU A 323 -25.87 -4.61 3.86
C LEU A 323 -26.71 -4.95 5.08
N GLN A 324 -26.33 -4.40 6.22
CA GLN A 324 -27.21 -4.39 7.39
C GLN A 324 -28.52 -3.67 7.04
N LYS A 325 -29.61 -4.08 7.71
CA LYS A 325 -30.93 -3.50 7.47
C LYS A 325 -30.88 -1.96 7.56
N PRO A 326 -31.27 -1.25 6.50
CA PRO A 326 -31.29 0.21 6.51
C PRO A 326 -32.15 0.76 7.65
N LYS A 327 -31.76 1.91 8.17
CA LYS A 327 -32.55 2.65 9.16
C LYS A 327 -33.89 3.08 8.55
N ASP A 328 -34.92 3.17 9.35
CA ASP A 328 -36.24 3.67 8.93
C ASP A 328 -36.22 5.20 8.68
N ARG A 329 -37.28 5.71 8.07
CA ARG A 329 -37.48 7.15 7.79
C ARG A 329 -37.26 8.03 9.03
N LYS A 330 -37.84 7.63 10.17
CA LYS A 330 -37.78 8.41 11.42
C LYS A 330 -36.32 8.54 11.91
N ASN A 331 -35.57 7.46 11.82
CA ASN A 331 -34.16 7.47 12.17
C ASN A 331 -33.36 8.38 11.21
N TRP A 332 -33.60 8.30 9.88
CA TRP A 332 -32.94 9.20 8.94
C TRP A 332 -33.31 10.67 9.15
N GLN A 333 -34.57 10.98 9.49
CA GLN A 333 -34.96 12.33 9.86
C GLN A 333 -34.21 12.85 11.08
N SER A 334 -33.91 11.99 12.06
CA SER A 334 -33.12 12.37 13.23
C SER A 334 -31.65 12.70 12.87
N GLN A 335 -31.09 12.00 11.87
CA GLN A 335 -29.74 12.23 11.39
C GLN A 335 -29.54 13.59 10.69
N LEU A 336 -30.59 14.22 10.20
CA LEU A 336 -30.52 15.56 9.63
C LEU A 336 -29.96 16.61 10.60
N LYS A 337 -29.95 16.34 11.90
CA LYS A 337 -29.47 17.25 12.95
C LYS A 337 -28.03 16.98 13.39
N VAL A 338 -27.39 15.91 12.90
CA VAL A 338 -26.04 15.49 13.32
C VAL A 338 -24.95 16.41 12.75
N GLY A 339 -25.17 16.93 11.54
CA GLY A 339 -24.18 17.75 10.83
C GLY A 339 -23.28 16.96 9.89
N GLY A 340 -22.56 17.69 9.03
CA GLY A 340 -21.54 17.14 8.13
C GLY A 340 -22.07 16.05 7.20
N PHE A 341 -21.22 15.04 6.95
CA PHE A 341 -21.52 13.93 6.02
C PHE A 341 -22.76 13.13 6.41
N HIS A 342 -23.06 12.99 7.70
CA HIS A 342 -24.22 12.26 8.18
C HIS A 342 -25.55 12.96 7.80
N THR A 343 -25.57 14.28 7.81
CA THR A 343 -26.73 15.05 7.34
C THR A 343 -26.93 14.87 5.84
N GLU A 344 -25.87 14.94 5.05
CA GLU A 344 -25.97 14.75 3.60
C GLU A 344 -26.38 13.32 3.23
N LEU A 345 -25.83 12.32 3.91
CA LEU A 345 -26.29 10.93 3.77
C LEU A 345 -27.78 10.79 4.12
N ALA A 346 -28.22 11.40 5.23
CA ALA A 346 -29.63 11.37 5.63
C ALA A 346 -30.55 11.98 4.57
N LYS A 347 -30.15 13.12 3.97
CA LYS A 347 -30.88 13.71 2.84
C LYS A 347 -30.99 12.76 1.66
N SER A 348 -29.88 12.11 1.29
CA SER A 348 -29.85 11.12 0.22
C SER A 348 -30.77 9.94 0.50
N MET A 349 -30.70 9.38 1.72
CA MET A 349 -31.52 8.24 2.11
C MET A 349 -33.01 8.58 2.15
N LEU A 350 -33.39 9.76 2.64
CA LEU A 350 -34.76 10.23 2.62
C LEU A 350 -35.28 10.43 1.19
N LYS A 351 -34.44 10.98 0.31
CA LYS A 351 -34.77 11.11 -1.11
C LYS A 351 -35.04 9.73 -1.76
N LYS A 352 -34.18 8.73 -1.52
CA LYS A 352 -34.40 7.35 -2.01
C LYS A 352 -35.72 6.77 -1.50
N ILE A 353 -36.07 6.98 -0.23
CA ILE A 353 -37.38 6.56 0.31
C ILE A 353 -38.52 7.26 -0.41
N ASP A 354 -38.39 8.56 -0.74
CA ASP A 354 -39.44 9.33 -1.39
C ASP A 354 -39.62 8.95 -2.86
N GLU A 355 -38.54 8.68 -3.58
CA GLU A 355 -38.54 8.39 -5.02
C GLU A 355 -38.73 6.90 -5.32
N GLU A 356 -38.14 6.01 -4.52
CA GLU A 356 -38.07 4.57 -4.78
C GLU A 356 -38.92 3.75 -3.80
N GLY A 357 -39.48 4.38 -2.75
CA GLY A 357 -40.29 3.72 -1.71
C GLY A 357 -39.49 3.01 -0.64
N SER A 358 -38.20 2.70 -0.88
CA SER A 358 -37.33 1.99 0.06
C SER A 358 -35.86 2.27 -0.22
N ILE A 359 -35.00 1.92 0.74
CA ILE A 359 -33.54 1.92 0.58
C ILE A 359 -33.10 0.48 0.33
N SER A 360 -32.30 0.25 -0.69
CA SER A 360 -31.71 -1.07 -0.95
C SER A 360 -30.83 -1.52 0.22
N SER A 361 -30.94 -2.78 0.58
CA SER A 361 -30.04 -3.49 1.51
C SER A 361 -28.96 -4.31 0.81
N GLU A 362 -28.75 -4.07 -0.47
CA GLU A 362 -27.77 -4.78 -1.28
C GLU A 362 -27.02 -3.81 -2.18
N VAL A 363 -25.77 -4.14 -2.46
CA VAL A 363 -24.87 -3.41 -3.37
C VAL A 363 -24.52 -4.30 -4.55
N LYS A 364 -24.73 -3.81 -5.77
CA LYS A 364 -24.25 -4.49 -6.98
C LYS A 364 -22.73 -4.48 -7.01
N TYR A 365 -22.14 -5.62 -7.29
CA TYR A 365 -20.69 -5.78 -7.24
C TYR A 365 -20.18 -6.60 -8.42
N PRO A 366 -19.55 -5.98 -9.42
CA PRO A 366 -19.00 -6.69 -10.55
C PRO A 366 -17.62 -7.29 -10.24
N ILE A 367 -17.43 -8.53 -10.66
CA ILE A 367 -16.11 -9.19 -10.70
C ILE A 367 -15.82 -9.54 -12.14
N HIS A 368 -14.60 -9.23 -12.61
CA HIS A 368 -14.11 -9.62 -13.92
C HIS A 368 -12.93 -10.57 -13.78
N THR A 369 -12.79 -11.48 -14.72
CA THR A 369 -11.62 -12.37 -14.80
C THR A 369 -11.12 -12.46 -16.23
N TRP A 370 -9.79 -12.49 -16.39
CA TRP A 370 -9.12 -12.80 -17.65
C TRP A 370 -8.21 -13.99 -17.43
N LYS A 371 -8.33 -15.01 -18.29
CA LYS A 371 -7.45 -16.18 -18.27
C LYS A 371 -6.50 -16.17 -19.47
N PHE A 372 -5.25 -16.47 -19.22
CA PHE A 372 -4.19 -16.66 -20.20
C PHE A 372 -3.82 -18.14 -20.24
N GLY A 373 -4.65 -18.95 -20.91
CA GLY A 373 -4.56 -20.39 -20.89
C GLY A 373 -4.66 -20.96 -19.48
N GLN A 374 -3.71 -21.79 -19.12
CA GLN A 374 -3.57 -22.33 -17.76
C GLN A 374 -2.44 -21.66 -16.97
N GLU A 375 -1.77 -20.68 -17.56
CA GLU A 375 -0.55 -20.08 -17.00
C GLU A 375 -0.84 -18.92 -16.05
N LEU A 376 -1.94 -18.19 -16.28
CA LEU A 376 -2.30 -17.04 -15.44
C LEU A 376 -3.80 -16.78 -15.49
N ALA A 377 -4.38 -16.48 -14.33
CA ALA A 377 -5.68 -15.84 -14.21
C ALA A 377 -5.53 -14.49 -13.50
N VAL A 378 -6.12 -13.44 -14.06
CA VAL A 378 -6.21 -12.12 -13.44
C VAL A 378 -7.65 -11.91 -12.97
N VAL A 379 -7.82 -11.57 -11.71
CA VAL A 379 -9.09 -11.22 -11.07
C VAL A 379 -9.13 -9.71 -10.86
N PHE A 380 -10.18 -9.07 -11.33
CA PHE A 380 -10.43 -7.65 -11.14
C PHE A 380 -11.65 -7.46 -10.23
N LEU A 381 -11.42 -6.81 -9.10
CA LEU A 381 -12.39 -6.54 -8.06
C LEU A 381 -12.75 -5.04 -8.05
N ALA A 382 -14.03 -4.75 -7.88
CA ALA A 382 -14.50 -3.38 -7.72
C ALA A 382 -14.24 -2.86 -6.30
N GLY A 383 -14.13 -1.53 -6.16
CA GLY A 383 -14.03 -0.87 -4.87
C GLY A 383 -12.67 -0.98 -4.19
N GLU A 384 -12.63 -0.50 -2.96
CA GLU A 384 -11.48 -0.52 -2.07
C GLU A 384 -11.45 -1.83 -1.29
N VAL A 385 -10.80 -2.84 -1.86
CA VAL A 385 -10.78 -4.21 -1.33
C VAL A 385 -9.64 -4.37 -0.33
N VAL A 386 -9.96 -4.86 0.88
CA VAL A 386 -8.97 -5.07 1.94
C VAL A 386 -8.06 -6.27 1.64
N VAL A 387 -6.87 -6.26 2.25
CA VAL A 387 -5.81 -7.27 1.98
C VAL A 387 -6.22 -8.70 2.33
N ASP A 388 -7.17 -8.89 3.23
CA ASP A 388 -7.66 -10.23 3.60
C ASP A 388 -8.14 -11.05 2.41
N TYR A 389 -8.69 -10.41 1.38
CA TYR A 389 -9.07 -11.10 0.15
C TYR A 389 -7.86 -11.69 -0.57
N ALA A 390 -6.76 -10.95 -0.67
CA ALA A 390 -5.53 -11.50 -1.23
C ALA A 390 -4.99 -12.66 -0.38
N VAL A 391 -5.01 -12.51 0.96
CA VAL A 391 -4.63 -13.59 1.89
C VAL A 391 -5.47 -14.84 1.69
N ARG A 392 -6.78 -14.68 1.58
CA ARG A 392 -7.72 -15.79 1.40
C ARG A 392 -7.57 -16.43 0.02
N PHE A 393 -7.52 -15.63 -1.04
CA PHE A 393 -7.42 -16.15 -2.41
C PHE A 393 -6.11 -16.91 -2.63
N ASN A 394 -5.00 -16.44 -2.08
CA ASN A 394 -3.72 -17.14 -2.16
C ASN A 394 -3.70 -18.48 -1.37
N LYS A 395 -4.64 -18.69 -0.45
CA LYS A 395 -4.83 -19.98 0.23
C LYS A 395 -5.77 -20.90 -0.53
N GLU A 396 -6.85 -20.35 -1.11
CA GLU A 396 -7.91 -21.15 -1.75
C GLU A 396 -7.60 -21.47 -3.21
N PHE A 397 -6.83 -20.63 -3.90
CA PHE A 397 -6.49 -20.79 -5.30
C PHE A 397 -4.99 -21.04 -5.52
N ASP A 398 -4.61 -21.44 -6.72
CA ASP A 398 -3.20 -21.61 -7.11
C ASP A 398 -2.54 -20.23 -7.26
N TRP A 399 -2.04 -19.70 -6.15
CA TRP A 399 -1.44 -18.37 -6.06
C TRP A 399 -0.28 -18.16 -7.05
N LYS A 400 0.39 -19.24 -7.47
CA LYS A 400 1.48 -19.17 -8.45
C LYS A 400 1.01 -18.77 -9.85
N ARG A 401 -0.30 -18.89 -10.12
CA ARG A 401 -0.95 -18.54 -11.39
C ARG A 401 -2.11 -17.56 -11.19
N LEU A 402 -2.12 -16.82 -10.08
CA LEU A 402 -3.18 -15.89 -9.73
C LEU A 402 -2.62 -14.47 -9.60
N TRP A 403 -3.30 -13.50 -10.21
CA TRP A 403 -3.06 -12.08 -10.07
C TRP A 403 -4.36 -11.41 -9.63
N ILE A 404 -4.31 -10.58 -8.58
CA ILE A 404 -5.50 -9.93 -8.03
C ILE A 404 -5.30 -8.43 -8.16
N SER A 405 -6.24 -7.76 -8.83
CA SER A 405 -6.33 -6.31 -8.96
C SER A 405 -7.63 -5.81 -8.35
N ALA A 406 -7.61 -4.65 -7.71
CA ALA A 406 -8.77 -3.98 -7.14
C ALA A 406 -8.97 -2.61 -7.83
N TRP A 407 -9.84 -1.76 -7.30
CA TRP A 407 -10.20 -0.46 -7.89
C TRP A 407 -10.57 -0.55 -9.37
N ALA A 408 -11.26 -1.61 -9.75
CA ALA A 408 -11.61 -1.89 -11.13
C ALA A 408 -13.12 -1.76 -11.39
N ASN A 409 -13.47 -1.07 -12.47
CA ASN A 409 -14.81 -0.98 -13.07
C ASN A 409 -15.90 -0.26 -12.26
N ASP A 410 -15.84 -0.26 -10.94
CA ASP A 410 -16.78 0.46 -10.07
C ASP A 410 -16.14 0.80 -8.73
N MET A 411 -16.76 1.75 -8.02
CA MET A 411 -16.33 2.20 -6.70
C MET A 411 -17.51 2.24 -5.72
N PRO A 412 -18.01 1.08 -5.29
CA PRO A 412 -19.11 1.01 -4.33
C PRO A 412 -18.65 1.34 -2.88
N GLY A 413 -17.38 1.59 -2.66
CA GLY A 413 -16.78 1.87 -1.36
C GLY A 413 -15.76 0.81 -0.93
N TYR A 414 -15.51 0.74 0.36
CA TYR A 414 -14.65 -0.29 0.96
C TYR A 414 -15.35 -1.64 0.96
N ILE A 415 -14.61 -2.69 0.62
CA ILE A 415 -15.08 -4.07 0.66
C ILE A 415 -14.34 -4.78 1.81
N PRO A 416 -14.94 -4.82 3.00
CA PRO A 416 -14.33 -5.38 4.20
C PRO A 416 -14.36 -6.91 4.20
N SER A 417 -13.44 -7.50 4.97
CA SER A 417 -13.49 -8.91 5.35
C SER A 417 -14.31 -9.10 6.64
N ARG A 418 -14.62 -10.35 6.98
CA ARG A 418 -15.24 -10.70 8.26
C ARG A 418 -14.41 -10.17 9.43
N ARG A 419 -13.08 -10.37 9.40
CA ARG A 419 -12.16 -9.87 10.43
C ARG A 419 -12.31 -8.36 10.61
N ILE A 420 -12.29 -7.60 9.54
CA ILE A 420 -12.39 -6.13 9.58
C ILE A 420 -13.76 -5.69 10.09
N LEU A 421 -14.84 -6.37 9.73
CA LEU A 421 -16.18 -6.11 10.28
C LEU A 421 -16.23 -6.38 11.80
N ASP A 422 -15.59 -7.45 12.26
CA ASP A 422 -15.49 -7.77 13.69
C ASP A 422 -14.65 -6.74 14.47
N GLU A 423 -13.55 -6.26 13.88
CA GLU A 423 -12.70 -5.21 14.45
C GLU A 423 -13.39 -3.83 14.46
N GLY A 424 -14.28 -3.57 13.50
CA GLY A 424 -14.93 -2.28 13.30
C GLY A 424 -14.01 -1.22 12.67
N GLY A 425 -14.42 0.04 12.74
CA GLY A 425 -13.61 1.18 12.32
C GLY A 425 -13.82 1.61 10.87
N TYR A 426 -12.78 2.25 10.30
CA TYR A 426 -12.90 3.02 9.06
C TYR A 426 -13.36 2.15 7.88
N GLU A 427 -12.64 1.10 7.56
CA GLU A 427 -12.92 0.23 6.42
C GLU A 427 -14.18 -0.63 6.62
N ALA A 428 -14.57 -0.87 7.89
CA ALA A 428 -15.77 -1.63 8.23
C ALA A 428 -17.07 -0.82 8.06
N GLU A 429 -17.06 0.44 8.56
CA GLU A 429 -18.30 1.20 8.71
C GLU A 429 -18.15 2.71 8.48
N PHE A 430 -17.07 3.37 8.97
CA PHE A 430 -17.03 4.84 8.98
C PHE A 430 -16.91 5.45 7.58
N SER A 431 -16.24 4.76 6.66
CA SER A 431 -16.08 5.20 5.27
C SER A 431 -17.34 5.07 4.43
N GLN A 432 -18.28 4.20 4.83
CA GLN A 432 -19.48 3.88 4.04
C GLN A 432 -20.35 5.13 3.79
N VAL A 433 -20.32 6.09 4.70
CA VAL A 433 -21.04 7.37 4.54
C VAL A 433 -20.66 8.11 3.28
N TYR A 434 -19.40 8.08 2.86
CA TYR A 434 -18.91 8.81 1.68
C TYR A 434 -19.46 8.26 0.38
N TYR A 435 -19.75 6.96 0.34
CA TYR A 435 -20.20 6.20 -0.82
C TYR A 435 -21.73 6.06 -0.91
N ASP A 436 -22.47 6.85 -0.11
CA ASP A 436 -23.94 6.85 -0.10
C ASP A 436 -24.56 5.48 0.26
N LEU A 437 -23.88 4.76 1.16
CA LEU A 437 -24.36 3.48 1.69
C LEU A 437 -25.15 3.68 2.99
N PRO A 438 -26.28 2.95 3.17
CA PRO A 438 -27.14 3.12 4.33
C PRO A 438 -26.57 2.52 5.63
N GLY A 439 -25.54 1.69 5.54
CA GLY A 439 -24.90 1.02 6.66
C GLY A 439 -23.82 0.04 6.24
N PRO A 440 -23.18 -0.64 7.20
CA PRO A 440 -22.14 -1.62 6.95
C PRO A 440 -22.63 -2.85 6.19
N TYR A 441 -21.68 -3.56 5.58
CA TYR A 441 -21.94 -4.89 5.01
C TYR A 441 -22.25 -5.92 6.11
N LEU A 442 -22.93 -7.00 5.72
CA LEU A 442 -23.05 -8.20 6.53
C LEU A 442 -21.78 -9.06 6.40
N PRO A 443 -21.44 -9.87 7.43
CA PRO A 443 -20.22 -10.70 7.43
C PRO A 443 -20.09 -11.67 6.25
N GLU A 444 -21.20 -12.03 5.60
CA GLU A 444 -21.27 -12.91 4.43
C GLU A 444 -20.63 -12.30 3.18
N VAL A 445 -20.35 -11.00 3.16
CA VAL A 445 -19.73 -10.29 2.02
C VAL A 445 -18.47 -10.99 1.53
N GLU A 446 -17.60 -11.42 2.44
CA GLU A 446 -16.33 -12.08 2.11
C GLU A 446 -16.55 -13.42 1.43
N ASP A 447 -17.51 -14.22 1.92
CA ASP A 447 -17.84 -15.53 1.37
C ASP A 447 -18.54 -15.41 0.00
N ILE A 448 -19.39 -14.40 -0.18
CA ILE A 448 -20.07 -14.12 -1.46
C ILE A 448 -19.05 -13.74 -2.53
N VAL A 449 -18.17 -12.81 -2.24
CA VAL A 449 -17.10 -12.39 -3.18
C VAL A 449 -16.17 -13.56 -3.52
N THR A 450 -15.72 -14.31 -2.50
CA THR A 450 -14.86 -15.48 -2.69
C THR A 450 -15.53 -16.56 -3.55
N SER A 451 -16.81 -16.83 -3.31
CA SER A 451 -17.59 -17.79 -4.09
C SER A 451 -17.79 -17.32 -5.54
N GLY A 452 -17.99 -16.01 -5.74
CA GLY A 452 -18.05 -15.39 -7.07
C GLY A 452 -16.77 -15.60 -7.85
N VAL A 453 -15.63 -15.33 -7.25
CA VAL A 453 -14.30 -15.54 -7.84
C VAL A 453 -14.07 -17.03 -8.15
N ARG A 454 -14.42 -17.93 -7.21
CA ARG A 454 -14.31 -19.38 -7.41
C ARG A 454 -15.13 -19.87 -8.61
N ALA A 455 -16.33 -19.35 -8.78
CA ALA A 455 -17.19 -19.69 -9.91
C ALA A 455 -16.62 -19.25 -11.26
N LEU A 456 -15.93 -18.10 -11.29
CA LEU A 456 -15.30 -17.58 -12.52
C LEU A 456 -13.98 -18.26 -12.84
N LEU A 457 -13.16 -18.56 -11.84
CA LEU A 457 -11.85 -19.20 -12.05
C LEU A 457 -11.98 -20.68 -12.42
N GLY A 458 -12.96 -21.39 -11.83
CA GLY A 458 -13.15 -22.84 -12.06
C GLY A 458 -12.17 -23.70 -11.24
N LYS A 459 -12.32 -25.02 -11.41
CA LYS A 459 -11.54 -26.01 -10.65
C LYS A 459 -10.04 -26.01 -11.00
N GLU A 460 -9.70 -25.64 -12.19
CA GLU A 460 -8.33 -25.61 -12.72
C GLU A 460 -7.40 -24.63 -12.02
N TYR A 461 -7.97 -23.63 -11.36
CA TYR A 461 -7.22 -22.64 -10.59
C TYR A 461 -7.31 -22.82 -9.07
N MET A 462 -7.92 -23.91 -8.60
CA MET A 462 -7.92 -24.19 -7.16
C MET A 462 -6.52 -24.54 -6.66
N ALA A 463 -6.24 -24.21 -5.40
CA ALA A 463 -4.98 -24.59 -4.76
C ALA A 463 -4.77 -26.10 -4.80
N LYS A 464 -3.55 -26.50 -5.17
CA LYS A 464 -3.18 -27.92 -5.17
C LYS A 464 -3.03 -28.42 -3.73
N GLN A 465 -3.30 -29.69 -3.52
CA GLN A 465 -3.10 -30.35 -2.22
C GLN A 465 -1.64 -30.15 -1.77
N ASN A 466 -1.43 -29.66 -0.54
CA ASN A 466 -0.12 -29.31 0.04
C ASN A 466 0.57 -28.05 -0.56
N GLN A 467 -0.11 -27.24 -1.35
CA GLN A 467 0.43 -25.95 -1.77
C GLN A 467 0.47 -25.01 -0.57
N GLN A 468 1.67 -24.59 -0.15
CA GLN A 468 1.81 -23.55 0.85
C GLN A 468 1.46 -22.20 0.22
N ALA A 469 0.54 -21.45 0.86
CA ALA A 469 0.30 -20.07 0.51
C ALA A 469 1.57 -19.23 0.75
N PRO A 470 1.77 -18.14 -0.02
CA PRO A 470 2.87 -17.23 0.27
C PRO A 470 2.74 -16.72 1.70
N THR A 471 3.88 -16.57 2.36
CA THR A 471 3.90 -15.87 3.65
C THR A 471 3.62 -14.41 3.34
N PHE A 472 2.49 -13.89 3.79
CA PHE A 472 2.24 -12.45 3.78
C PHE A 472 3.22 -11.84 4.77
N HIS A 473 4.17 -11.09 4.23
CA HIS A 473 5.32 -10.63 5.01
C HIS A 473 4.86 -9.75 6.15
N LYS A 474 5.33 -10.09 7.33
CA LYS A 474 5.44 -9.13 8.42
C LYS A 474 6.55 -8.17 8.02
N PHE A 475 6.35 -6.89 8.22
CA PHE A 475 7.42 -5.91 8.05
C PHE A 475 8.64 -6.38 8.85
N PRO A 476 9.84 -6.39 8.29
CA PRO A 476 11.00 -6.78 9.07
C PRO A 476 11.11 -5.87 10.29
N SER A 477 11.46 -6.44 11.43
CA SER A 477 11.65 -5.71 12.68
C SER A 477 12.71 -4.59 12.57
N MET A 478 13.55 -4.67 11.55
CA MET A 478 14.52 -3.65 11.14
C MET A 478 14.75 -3.79 9.62
N GLU A 479 14.69 -2.67 8.87
CA GLU A 479 15.02 -2.70 7.45
C GLU A 479 16.47 -3.17 7.25
N PRO A 480 16.78 -4.01 6.24
CA PRO A 480 18.15 -4.44 5.93
C PRO A 480 19.11 -3.26 5.73
N ALA A 481 18.63 -2.15 5.17
CA ALA A 481 19.40 -0.92 5.03
C ALA A 481 19.73 -0.28 6.40
N THR A 482 18.82 -0.34 7.36
CA THR A 482 19.04 0.14 8.74
C THR A 482 20.02 -0.75 9.46
N PHE A 483 19.88 -2.08 9.35
CA PHE A 483 20.84 -3.05 9.88
C PHE A 483 22.25 -2.78 9.37
N LYS A 484 22.40 -2.62 8.04
CA LYS A 484 23.70 -2.31 7.44
C LYS A 484 24.27 -0.98 7.95
N LYS A 485 23.45 0.07 8.05
CA LYS A 485 23.87 1.38 8.59
C LYS A 485 24.36 1.26 10.04
N ILE A 486 23.67 0.51 10.89
CA ILE A 486 24.08 0.30 12.28
C ILE A 486 25.41 -0.46 12.32
N SER A 487 25.54 -1.53 11.54
CA SER A 487 26.78 -2.32 11.47
C SER A 487 27.96 -1.49 10.97
N ASP A 488 27.79 -0.73 9.88
CA ASP A 488 28.84 0.14 9.31
C ASP A 488 29.21 1.27 10.29
N TRP A 489 28.19 1.89 10.91
CA TRP A 489 28.40 2.91 11.94
C TRP A 489 29.16 2.32 13.15
N PHE A 490 28.74 1.16 13.65
CA PHE A 490 29.37 0.56 14.80
C PHE A 490 30.84 0.17 14.54
N LYS A 491 31.14 -0.31 13.34
CA LYS A 491 32.54 -0.56 12.93
C LYS A 491 33.36 0.72 12.97
N SER A 492 32.86 1.79 12.31
CA SER A 492 33.54 3.09 12.32
C SER A 492 33.70 3.67 13.73
N PHE A 493 32.67 3.52 14.58
CA PHE A 493 32.71 3.96 15.96
C PHE A 493 33.74 3.15 16.77
N ALA A 494 33.83 1.84 16.59
CA ALA A 494 34.80 0.98 17.24
C ALA A 494 36.25 1.27 16.80
N ASP A 495 36.45 1.69 15.54
CA ASP A 495 37.75 2.12 15.03
C ASP A 495 38.17 3.48 15.62
N SER A 496 37.19 4.38 15.87
CA SER A 496 37.46 5.71 16.43
C SER A 496 37.61 5.73 17.98
N ASP A 497 36.80 4.95 18.70
CA ASP A 497 36.81 4.88 20.16
C ASP A 497 36.45 3.46 20.65
N ARG A 498 37.48 2.62 20.69
CA ARG A 498 37.33 1.21 21.10
C ARG A 498 36.78 1.04 22.52
N THR A 499 37.06 1.99 23.42
CA THR A 499 36.60 1.92 24.80
C THR A 499 35.10 2.12 24.89
N LYS A 500 34.58 3.18 24.26
CA LYS A 500 33.14 3.42 24.21
C LYS A 500 32.37 2.38 23.39
N ALA A 501 32.96 1.85 22.32
CA ALA A 501 32.37 0.77 21.56
C ALA A 501 32.21 -0.51 22.39
N ASN A 502 33.20 -0.83 23.23
CA ASN A 502 33.12 -1.97 24.16
C ASN A 502 32.06 -1.72 25.26
N GLU A 503 31.97 -0.49 25.78
CA GLU A 503 30.92 -0.13 26.74
C GLU A 503 29.51 -0.30 26.10
N LEU A 504 29.32 0.20 24.90
CA LEU A 504 28.05 0.05 24.19
C LEU A 504 27.72 -1.42 23.89
N ARG A 505 28.70 -2.21 23.45
CA ARG A 505 28.51 -3.65 23.24
C ARG A 505 28.13 -4.37 24.54
N GLU A 506 28.74 -4.01 25.67
CA GLU A 506 28.37 -4.53 26.97
C GLU A 506 26.93 -4.16 27.36
N LEU A 507 26.54 -2.88 27.19
CA LEU A 507 25.18 -2.41 27.43
C LEU A 507 24.16 -3.23 26.62
N VAL A 508 24.39 -3.43 25.33
CA VAL A 508 23.51 -4.19 24.44
C VAL A 508 23.42 -5.65 24.83
N ASN A 509 24.53 -6.27 25.25
CA ASN A 509 24.57 -7.67 25.67
C ASN A 509 23.88 -7.90 27.01
N LEU A 510 24.01 -6.97 27.95
CA LEU A 510 23.36 -7.02 29.27
C LEU A 510 21.91 -6.56 29.24
N ALA A 511 21.50 -5.84 28.19
CA ALA A 511 20.18 -5.25 28.09
C ALA A 511 19.05 -6.27 28.21
N ARG A 512 18.06 -5.95 29.02
CA ARG A 512 16.81 -6.70 29.17
C ARG A 512 15.63 -5.84 28.73
N SER A 513 14.52 -6.47 28.41
CA SER A 513 13.31 -5.82 27.97
C SER A 513 12.74 -4.85 29.00
N GLY A 514 12.18 -3.74 28.48
CA GLY A 514 11.74 -2.61 29.28
C GLY A 514 10.30 -2.65 29.79
N CYS A 515 9.29 -2.62 28.91
CA CYS A 515 7.92 -2.36 29.33
C CYS A 515 7.00 -3.56 29.15
N ASP A 516 6.46 -4.10 30.25
CA ASP A 516 5.35 -5.07 30.20
C ASP A 516 4.02 -4.36 29.92
N SER A 517 3.86 -3.13 30.41
CA SER A 517 2.71 -2.27 30.12
C SER A 517 3.12 -0.80 30.10
N ILE A 518 2.38 0.01 29.33
CA ILE A 518 2.57 1.45 29.23
C ILE A 518 1.24 2.13 29.54
N GLU A 519 1.27 3.01 30.56
CA GLU A 519 0.13 3.82 30.96
C GLU A 519 0.39 5.28 30.61
N ARG A 520 -0.65 6.00 30.22
CA ARG A 520 -0.62 7.45 30.00
C ARG A 520 -1.24 8.15 31.19
N GLU A 521 -0.57 9.17 31.64
CA GLU A 521 -1.05 9.99 32.76
C GLU A 521 -1.06 11.47 32.31
N ASP A 522 -2.17 12.17 32.53
CA ASP A 522 -2.34 13.61 32.41
C ASP A 522 -1.98 14.25 31.04
N GLY A 523 -2.17 13.56 29.93
CA GLY A 523 -1.79 14.11 28.63
C GLY A 523 -2.86 13.95 27.55
N GLU A 524 -3.02 14.97 26.71
CA GLU A 524 -3.67 14.82 25.42
C GLU A 524 -2.83 13.93 24.53
N ILE A 525 -3.46 12.86 24.05
CA ILE A 525 -2.92 12.05 22.99
C ILE A 525 -3.26 12.75 21.70
N THR A 526 -2.27 13.30 21.04
CA THR A 526 -2.47 13.79 19.70
C THR A 526 -2.54 12.61 18.76
N ASP A 527 -3.60 12.59 17.94
CA ASP A 527 -3.78 11.63 16.90
C ASP A 527 -2.57 11.55 15.99
N TRP A 528 -2.26 10.31 15.59
CA TRP A 528 -1.17 9.97 14.74
C TRP A 528 -1.45 10.29 13.29
N TYR A 529 -1.14 11.42 12.84
CA TYR A 529 -1.06 11.64 11.41
C TYR A 529 0.41 11.85 11.04
N ASN A 530 0.96 10.92 10.25
CA ASN A 530 2.21 11.07 9.50
C ASN A 530 3.54 10.81 10.20
N PHE A 531 3.64 9.84 11.09
CA PHE A 531 4.97 9.33 11.44
C PHE A 531 5.28 8.07 10.64
N SER A 532 6.17 8.23 9.65
CA SER A 532 6.79 7.12 8.95
C SER A 532 7.87 6.51 9.83
N GLY A 533 7.85 5.22 10.02
CA GLY A 533 8.89 4.49 10.72
C GLY A 533 8.37 3.51 11.75
N ASP A 534 9.27 3.01 12.55
CA ASP A 534 9.10 1.93 13.52
C ASP A 534 8.14 2.20 14.69
N PHE A 535 7.11 3.02 14.55
CA PHE A 535 6.32 3.54 15.65
C PHE A 535 4.96 2.89 15.91
N ASP A 536 4.60 1.84 15.20
CA ASP A 536 3.23 1.33 15.11
C ASP A 536 2.63 0.79 16.37
N GLU A 537 3.45 0.28 17.27
CA GLU A 537 3.01 -0.27 18.54
C GLU A 537 3.51 0.55 19.72
N ARG A 538 4.12 1.71 19.42
CA ARG A 538 4.65 2.60 20.46
C ARG A 538 3.57 3.48 21.05
N VAL A 539 3.60 3.59 22.34
CA VAL A 539 2.85 4.63 23.06
C VAL A 539 3.73 5.86 23.19
N PHE A 540 3.23 7.02 22.82
CA PHE A 540 4.01 8.25 22.91
C PHE A 540 3.23 9.46 23.47
N ILE A 541 4.01 10.46 23.84
CA ILE A 541 3.53 11.78 24.23
C ILE A 541 4.17 12.85 23.37
N ARG A 542 3.46 13.96 23.16
CA ARG A 542 4.01 15.20 22.64
C ARG A 542 4.11 16.24 23.75
N GLN A 543 5.03 17.17 23.62
CA GLN A 543 5.12 18.32 24.51
C GLN A 543 4.04 19.38 24.20
N THR A 544 2.82 18.96 23.94
CA THR A 544 1.68 19.89 23.71
C THR A 544 1.12 20.43 25.00
N LYS A 545 1.29 19.71 26.11
CA LYS A 545 0.80 20.10 27.43
C LYS A 545 1.88 19.79 28.46
N LYS A 546 2.19 20.77 29.29
CA LYS A 546 3.10 20.58 30.44
C LYS A 546 2.52 19.55 31.40
N GLY A 547 3.33 18.56 31.77
CA GLY A 547 2.93 17.51 32.68
C GLY A 547 2.40 16.23 32.02
N ALA A 548 2.27 16.20 30.68
CA ALA A 548 1.97 14.96 29.97
C ALA A 548 3.05 13.91 30.24
N SER A 549 2.66 12.68 30.57
CA SER A 549 3.61 11.63 30.91
C SER A 549 3.23 10.26 30.37
N LEU A 550 4.26 9.44 30.06
CA LEU A 550 4.17 8.00 29.89
C LEU A 550 4.76 7.30 31.11
N SER A 551 4.09 6.28 31.59
CA SER A 551 4.57 5.41 32.65
C SER A 551 4.72 3.99 32.14
N CYS A 552 5.94 3.47 32.20
CA CYS A 552 6.27 2.09 31.88
C CYS A 552 6.44 1.30 33.18
N LYS A 553 5.82 0.12 33.24
CA LYS A 553 6.05 -0.86 34.29
C LYS A 553 6.70 -2.09 33.69
N SER A 554 7.74 -2.59 34.33
CA SER A 554 8.39 -3.86 33.98
C SER A 554 8.45 -4.76 35.22
N GLY A 555 7.95 -5.97 35.08
CA GLY A 555 8.09 -7.02 36.07
C GLY A 555 9.38 -7.82 35.83
N PHE A 556 10.13 -8.06 36.89
CA PHE A 556 11.33 -8.91 36.81
C PHE A 556 10.98 -10.38 37.11
N SER A 557 11.05 -11.21 36.08
CA SER A 557 10.89 -12.67 36.25
C SER A 557 12.15 -13.37 36.77
N ASP A 558 13.25 -12.61 36.94
CA ASP A 558 14.58 -13.20 37.13
C ASP A 558 15.32 -12.63 38.36
N ASN A 559 16.22 -13.40 38.90
CA ASN A 559 16.98 -13.30 40.18
C ASN A 559 17.76 -12.00 40.45
N GLY A 560 17.34 -10.84 39.94
CA GLY A 560 17.85 -9.52 40.32
C GLY A 560 19.30 -9.21 39.93
N ARG A 561 19.84 -9.89 38.91
CA ARG A 561 21.23 -9.74 38.49
C ARG A 561 21.47 -8.80 37.32
N SER A 562 20.44 -8.20 36.75
CA SER A 562 20.66 -7.29 35.60
C SER A 562 20.83 -5.85 36.06
N GLU A 563 21.95 -5.27 35.69
CA GLU A 563 22.26 -3.86 35.92
C GLU A 563 21.78 -2.95 34.78
N VAL A 564 21.34 -3.51 33.66
CA VAL A 564 21.01 -2.76 32.48
C VAL A 564 19.60 -3.11 31.97
N TYR A 565 18.77 -2.10 31.82
CA TYR A 565 17.45 -2.18 31.19
C TYR A 565 17.45 -1.38 29.90
N SER A 566 16.71 -1.87 28.93
CA SER A 566 16.61 -1.23 27.63
C SER A 566 15.16 -1.10 27.21
N PHE A 567 14.87 0.00 26.57
CA PHE A 567 13.60 0.29 25.93
C PHE A 567 13.88 0.64 24.48
N THR A 568 12.98 0.28 23.59
CA THR A 568 12.99 0.87 22.26
C THR A 568 12.05 2.05 22.25
N GLY A 569 12.41 3.08 21.55
CA GLY A 569 11.65 4.30 21.55
C GLY A 569 12.11 5.28 20.51
N GLY A 570 11.41 6.40 20.45
CA GLY A 570 11.74 7.50 19.57
C GLY A 570 11.76 8.80 20.35
N VAL A 571 12.58 9.71 19.88
CA VAL A 571 12.62 11.11 20.34
C VAL A 571 12.67 11.99 19.12
N GLY A 572 11.79 13.01 19.04
CA GLY A 572 11.73 13.84 17.85
C GLY A 572 11.33 15.28 18.13
N TRP A 573 11.56 16.11 17.11
CA TRP A 573 11.17 17.53 17.11
C TRP A 573 10.82 17.99 15.70
N ILE A 574 10.13 19.13 15.61
CA ILE A 574 9.88 19.81 14.35
C ILE A 574 10.44 21.22 14.44
N SER A 575 11.66 21.43 13.94
CA SER A 575 12.30 22.75 13.72
C SER A 575 12.25 23.72 14.92
N GLU A 576 12.38 23.22 16.15
CA GLU A 576 12.39 24.06 17.34
C GLU A 576 13.76 24.05 18.03
N PRO A 577 14.22 25.18 18.59
CA PRO A 577 15.43 25.20 19.40
C PRO A 577 15.27 24.33 20.64
N MET A 578 16.38 23.75 21.10
CA MET A 578 16.42 22.97 22.33
C MET A 578 15.98 23.83 23.52
N SER A 579 14.96 23.41 24.22
CA SER A 579 14.50 23.97 25.48
C SER A 579 14.46 22.84 26.51
N ASP A 580 13.90 23.02 27.65
CA ASP A 580 13.94 22.12 28.83
C ASP A 580 13.76 20.59 28.64
N GLY A 581 13.58 20.09 27.41
CA GLY A 581 13.57 18.68 27.05
C GLY A 581 12.49 17.85 27.77
N PHE A 582 12.87 16.60 28.04
CA PHE A 582 12.07 15.65 28.82
C PHE A 582 12.70 15.39 30.17
N LEU A 583 11.86 15.10 31.18
CA LEU A 583 12.26 14.61 32.48
C LEU A 583 11.88 13.13 32.59
N MET A 584 12.86 12.27 32.76
CA MET A 584 12.63 10.86 33.12
C MET A 584 12.78 10.69 34.63
N THR A 585 11.83 10.01 35.25
CA THR A 585 11.95 9.58 36.66
C THR A 585 11.92 8.07 36.73
N ILE A 586 12.83 7.51 37.53
CA ILE A 586 12.96 6.08 37.72
C ILE A 586 12.64 5.76 39.17
N ASN A 587 11.67 4.87 39.37
CA ASN A 587 11.11 4.47 40.66
C ASN A 587 10.71 5.67 41.54
N ASN A 588 10.23 6.75 40.93
CA ASN A 588 9.83 8.02 41.55
C ASN A 588 10.95 8.71 42.36
N ARG A 589 12.20 8.37 42.14
CA ARG A 589 13.35 8.85 42.95
C ARG A 589 14.45 9.45 42.09
N HIS A 590 14.94 8.72 41.10
CA HIS A 590 16.07 9.14 40.26
C HIS A 590 15.55 9.95 39.08
N GLN A 591 16.09 11.15 38.90
CA GLN A 591 15.63 12.08 37.84
C GLN A 591 16.73 12.33 36.84
N ILE A 592 16.37 12.24 35.54
CA ILE A 592 17.26 12.51 34.40
C ILE A 592 16.56 13.48 33.47
N LYS A 593 17.22 14.62 33.20
CA LYS A 593 16.80 15.51 32.11
C LYS A 593 17.50 15.11 30.82
N PHE A 594 16.74 14.93 29.75
CA PHE A 594 17.28 14.56 28.43
C PHE A 594 16.47 15.22 27.31
N ASP A 595 17.02 15.23 26.12
CA ASP A 595 16.35 15.80 24.93
C ASP A 595 16.62 14.96 23.68
N VAL A 596 16.13 15.45 22.55
CA VAL A 596 16.31 14.81 21.25
C VAL A 596 17.79 14.68 20.91
N ALA A 597 18.19 13.50 20.48
CA ALA A 597 19.55 13.20 20.04
C ALA A 597 19.55 12.53 18.65
N LYS A 598 20.49 12.92 17.80
CA LYS A 598 20.73 12.30 16.49
C LYS A 598 21.93 11.37 16.50
N GLU A 599 22.72 11.43 17.57
CA GLU A 599 23.91 10.63 17.78
C GLU A 599 23.84 9.88 19.10
N TYR A 600 24.72 8.91 19.28
CA TYR A 600 24.87 8.22 20.57
C TYR A 600 25.13 9.23 21.67
N SER A 601 24.22 9.27 22.64
CA SER A 601 24.21 10.28 23.70
C SER A 601 23.97 9.64 25.05
N SER A 602 24.41 10.28 26.13
CA SER A 602 24.16 9.82 27.48
C SER A 602 23.89 10.99 28.45
N TRP A 603 23.08 10.70 29.44
CA TRP A 603 22.71 11.62 30.51
C TRP A 603 22.75 10.87 31.85
N GLU A 604 22.98 11.59 32.94
CA GLU A 604 23.05 11.03 34.29
C GLU A 604 21.97 11.62 35.17
N SER A 605 21.49 10.81 36.14
CA SER A 605 20.62 11.32 37.20
C SER A 605 21.38 12.31 38.12
N GLU A 606 20.65 13.21 38.77
CA GLU A 606 21.24 14.19 39.69
C GLU A 606 22.04 13.54 40.83
N ASP A 607 21.61 12.36 41.30
CA ASP A 607 22.29 11.56 42.33
C ASP A 607 23.39 10.64 41.77
N LYS A 608 23.63 10.66 40.45
CA LYS A 608 24.64 9.82 39.74
C LYS A 608 24.49 8.31 39.91
N LEU A 609 23.33 7.84 40.35
CA LEU A 609 23.05 6.42 40.57
C LEU A 609 22.43 5.74 39.34
N VAL A 610 21.95 6.54 38.36
CA VAL A 610 21.34 6.04 37.12
C VAL A 610 21.87 6.79 35.91
N LYS A 611 22.26 6.06 34.89
CA LYS A 611 22.70 6.62 33.61
C LYS A 611 21.78 6.18 32.50
N LEU A 612 21.35 7.11 31.67
CA LEU A 612 20.55 6.91 30.47
C LEU A 612 21.45 7.02 29.25
N PHE A 613 21.36 6.04 28.35
CA PHE A 613 22.02 6.05 27.05
C PHE A 613 20.98 6.00 25.97
N TYR A 614 21.23 6.65 24.85
CA TYR A 614 20.38 6.60 23.67
C TYR A 614 21.20 6.30 22.42
N LEU A 615 20.84 5.24 21.72
CA LEU A 615 21.43 4.84 20.45
C LEU A 615 20.38 5.04 19.36
N PRO A 616 20.48 6.08 18.51
CA PRO A 616 19.58 6.24 17.38
C PRO A 616 19.89 5.18 16.32
N THR A 617 18.88 4.42 15.92
CA THR A 617 18.95 3.45 14.83
C THR A 617 18.35 3.99 13.53
N TRP A 618 17.60 5.06 13.67
CA TRP A 618 16.98 5.80 12.58
C TRP A 618 17.00 7.29 12.87
N THR A 619 17.40 8.09 11.90
CA THR A 619 17.43 9.56 12.01
C THR A 619 16.98 10.21 10.70
N SER A 620 16.25 11.32 10.83
CA SER A 620 15.90 12.24 9.74
C SER A 620 16.34 13.67 10.08
N GLU A 621 15.96 14.63 9.28
CA GLU A 621 16.18 16.04 9.61
C GLU A 621 15.41 16.45 10.88
N GLN A 622 14.26 15.82 11.12
CA GLN A 622 13.30 16.23 12.15
C GLN A 622 13.16 15.24 13.31
N ASP A 623 13.48 13.95 13.11
CA ASP A 623 13.18 12.89 14.05
C ASP A 623 14.31 11.90 14.23
N SER A 624 14.28 11.15 15.33
CA SER A 624 15.10 9.97 15.52
C SER A 624 14.35 8.88 16.27
N GLY A 625 14.71 7.61 16.01
CA GLY A 625 14.20 6.45 16.71
C GLY A 625 15.33 5.50 17.06
N GLY A 626 15.24 4.82 18.18
CA GLY A 626 16.30 3.93 18.61
C GLY A 626 16.09 3.27 19.96
N PHE A 627 17.18 2.92 20.60
CA PHE A 627 17.19 2.23 21.88
C PHE A 627 17.59 3.17 23.01
N PHE A 628 16.86 3.10 24.10
CA PHE A 628 17.24 3.67 25.39
C PHE A 628 17.76 2.57 26.31
N PHE A 629 18.91 2.79 26.93
CA PHE A 629 19.49 1.87 27.92
C PHE A 629 19.58 2.62 29.24
N ILE A 630 19.03 2.02 30.30
CA ILE A 630 19.15 2.54 31.65
C ILE A 630 20.12 1.62 32.39
N ARG A 631 21.24 2.16 32.84
CA ARG A 631 22.19 1.47 33.67
C ARG A 631 22.10 1.94 35.11
N PHE A 632 21.94 1.00 36.05
CA PHE A 632 21.96 1.26 37.46
C PHE A 632 23.40 1.07 37.97
N MET A 633 23.92 2.09 38.66
CA MET A 633 25.27 2.06 39.19
C MET A 633 25.33 1.23 40.51
N GLU A 634 24.18 1.06 41.16
CA GLU A 634 24.02 0.20 42.32
C GLU A 634 22.86 -0.78 42.17
N PRO A 635 23.05 -2.09 42.23
CA PRO A 635 21.99 -3.11 42.09
C PRO A 635 20.85 -2.97 43.14
N SER A 636 21.15 -2.33 44.27
CA SER A 636 20.20 -2.13 45.37
C SER A 636 19.01 -1.22 45.01
N ILE A 637 19.09 -0.46 43.90
CA ILE A 637 18.04 0.42 43.42
C ILE A 637 16.78 -0.37 42.97
N ILE A 638 16.95 -1.65 42.62
CA ILE A 638 15.91 -2.54 42.08
C ILE A 638 15.37 -3.50 43.14
N LYS A 639 15.25 -3.07 44.38
CA LYS A 639 14.89 -3.97 45.50
C LYS A 639 13.53 -4.63 45.40
N ASP A 640 12.55 -4.02 44.71
CA ASP A 640 11.15 -4.46 44.74
C ASP A 640 10.72 -5.25 43.49
N LYS A 641 11.66 -5.78 42.70
CA LYS A 641 11.39 -6.53 41.46
C LYS A 641 10.50 -5.82 40.42
N THR A 642 10.30 -4.53 40.57
CA THR A 642 9.58 -3.68 39.61
C THR A 642 10.39 -2.46 39.25
N LEU A 643 10.48 -2.18 37.97
CA LEU A 643 11.02 -0.94 37.43
C LEU A 643 9.87 -0.08 36.96
N ARG A 644 9.74 1.11 37.52
CA ARG A 644 8.81 2.13 37.04
C ARG A 644 9.59 3.26 36.39
N VAL A 645 9.39 3.45 35.11
CA VAL A 645 9.95 4.58 34.37
C VAL A 645 8.82 5.50 33.99
N ARG A 646 8.93 6.77 34.32
CA ARG A 646 8.02 7.84 33.90
C ARG A 646 8.77 8.86 33.08
N VAL A 647 8.21 9.26 31.95
CA VAL A 647 8.74 10.34 31.12
C VAL A 647 7.72 11.46 31.06
N TYR A 648 8.15 12.65 31.45
CA TYR A 648 7.32 13.85 31.46
C TYR A 648 7.76 14.83 30.39
N SER A 649 6.80 15.51 29.82
CA SER A 649 7.03 16.71 29.02
C SER A 649 7.19 17.92 29.93
N ASN A 650 8.33 18.61 29.84
CA ASN A 650 8.59 19.81 30.65
C ASN A 650 8.06 21.09 30.05
N THR A 651 7.86 21.17 28.74
CA THR A 651 7.51 22.39 28.03
C THR A 651 6.16 22.26 27.34
N ALA A 652 5.22 23.14 27.64
CA ALA A 652 3.95 23.22 26.93
C ALA A 652 4.12 23.81 25.51
N GLY A 653 3.36 23.29 24.53
CA GLY A 653 3.32 23.84 23.18
C GLY A 653 4.46 23.44 22.26
N SER A 654 5.45 22.68 22.73
CA SER A 654 6.52 22.13 21.90
C SER A 654 6.00 21.00 20.99
N LYS A 655 6.61 20.84 19.82
CA LYS A 655 6.35 19.73 18.89
C LYS A 655 7.20 18.51 19.15
N ARG A 656 8.02 18.52 20.21
CA ARG A 656 8.82 17.37 20.62
C ARG A 656 7.96 16.21 21.07
N TRP A 657 8.45 15.01 20.87
CA TRP A 657 7.77 13.80 21.26
C TRP A 657 8.74 12.75 21.81
N PHE A 658 8.20 11.84 22.60
CA PHE A 658 8.89 10.68 23.16
C PHE A 658 7.96 9.46 23.04
N ALA A 659 8.50 8.30 22.67
CA ALA A 659 7.75 7.06 22.53
C ALA A 659 8.45 5.89 23.19
N LEU A 660 7.68 4.89 23.64
CA LEU A 660 8.14 3.63 24.22
C LEU A 660 7.47 2.44 23.51
N ASP A 661 8.21 1.35 23.35
CA ASP A 661 7.70 0.07 22.85
C ASP A 661 7.37 -0.89 24.00
N LEU A 662 6.45 -1.81 23.74
CA LEU A 662 6.20 -2.96 24.58
C LEU A 662 7.33 -4.00 24.44
N LYS A 663 7.44 -4.87 25.44
CA LYS A 663 8.47 -5.91 25.56
C LYS A 663 8.64 -6.81 24.35
N GLN A 664 7.55 -7.24 23.75
CA GLN A 664 7.59 -8.16 22.61
C GLN A 664 8.34 -7.58 21.38
N ASP A 665 8.20 -6.26 21.15
CA ASP A 665 8.88 -5.59 20.05
C ASP A 665 10.36 -5.38 20.35
N PHE A 666 10.67 -5.08 21.61
CA PHE A 666 12.02 -4.95 22.09
C PHE A 666 12.84 -6.22 21.87
N ASP A 667 12.32 -7.40 22.20
CA ASP A 667 13.06 -8.67 22.13
C ASP A 667 13.50 -9.00 20.70
N GLN A 668 12.70 -8.65 19.70
CA GLN A 668 13.07 -8.82 18.29
C GLN A 668 14.14 -7.82 17.84
N ARG A 669 14.01 -6.58 18.23
CA ARG A 669 14.91 -5.49 17.83
C ARG A 669 16.28 -5.60 18.50
N ILE A 670 16.35 -5.93 19.79
CA ILE A 670 17.62 -6.08 20.50
C ILE A 670 18.45 -7.26 19.96
N LYS A 671 17.79 -8.32 19.49
CA LYS A 671 18.46 -9.43 18.83
C LYS A 671 19.21 -8.96 17.58
N LEU A 672 18.53 -8.20 16.72
CA LEU A 672 19.13 -7.64 15.50
C LEU A 672 20.26 -6.64 15.81
N LEU A 673 20.09 -5.84 16.86
CA LEU A 673 21.14 -4.92 17.30
C LEU A 673 22.38 -5.66 17.78
N ARG A 674 22.23 -6.75 18.53
CA ARG A 674 23.34 -7.63 18.93
C ARG A 674 24.07 -8.22 17.73
N GLU A 675 23.31 -8.70 16.74
CA GLU A 675 23.88 -9.24 15.50
C GLU A 675 24.63 -8.18 14.68
N ALA A 676 24.13 -6.94 14.63
CA ALA A 676 24.77 -5.85 13.90
C ALA A 676 26.09 -5.37 14.55
N MET A 677 26.29 -5.58 15.85
CA MET A 677 27.45 -5.14 16.62
C MET A 677 28.51 -6.25 16.85
N ASN A 678 28.21 -7.48 16.50
CA ASN A 678 29.13 -8.62 16.53
C ASN A 678 29.78 -8.86 15.16
#